data_ae549e6f74efa518ca31a2dee7ed57b3
#
_entry.id   ae549e6f74efa518ca31a2dee7ed57b3
#
_cell.length_a   1.000
_cell.length_b   1.000
_cell.length_c   1.000
_cell.angle_alpha   90.00
_cell.angle_beta   90.00
_cell.angle_gamma   90.00
#
_symmetry.space_group_name_H-M   'P 1'
#
loop_
_entity.id
_entity.type
_entity.pdbx_description
1 polymer ?
#
loop_
_entity_poly.entity_id
_entity_poly.type
_entity_poly.pdbx_seq_one_letter_code
_entity_poly.pdbx_strand_id
1 'polypeptide(L)'
;MKKLFMFAATAAMLAACAPKTAPELPMETFFRNSEKTGYQISPDGKYFSYMAPYESRRNIFVQPVDGKDAVRITSETERDLAGYFWANNNRILYLKDTGGDENFQLYGVDIDGSNPKAYTAIPGVRTQIIDPLEEIDSLMIIGTNQRNPMIFDPYRLNLNTGEMTMLCENPGDIQSWLTDHDGKLRVAYAIVDGVNTQIRYRETEAEPFRPVLTTNFKEGVSFATFTPDNKLVYAITNLGRDKSALVLMDPATCEELEQLYTNDKYDLGGLWYSDAQKKLLGVSYEGHKGKTRYFFDKATEEMLGRMERHLRGYEIGIGGSNKAEDKYIVYAGGDRTMGAYYFYDVKSDTMTKLADLAPWIDEQQMAEMTPVTYTSRDGLEIEGYLTLPVGKTLHNAKNLPVVVNPHGGPWARDSWGFNPEVQLLANRGYAVLQMNFRGSTGFGRKFTEIAYGKWGQTMQDDITDGVNWLIEKGIADPSKIAIYGGSYGGYATLQGIVKDPDLYACAVDYVGVSNLFSFLQTIPPYWKPMLDMMYEMVGNPEKDAQMLRENSPALNAERIKTPLLVVQGANDPRVNINESNQMVDALRKRGVHVDYMVKDNEGHGFHNEENRFDFYRAMEKFFGKHLKGVRPEGDIVPESCRR
;
A
#
# COMPACT_ATOMS: atom_id res chain seq x y z
N MET A 1 -14.79 -62.74 -8.71
CA MET A 1 -15.15 -61.56 -7.95
C MET A 1 -13.98 -60.88 -7.21
N LYS A 2 -12.95 -61.58 -6.70
CA LYS A 2 -11.81 -60.96 -5.98
C LYS A 2 -10.85 -60.14 -6.86
N LYS A 3 -10.75 -60.40 -8.17
CA LYS A 3 -9.87 -59.63 -9.09
C LYS A 3 -10.47 -58.29 -9.58
N LEU A 4 -11.79 -58.15 -9.56
CA LEU A 4 -12.47 -56.93 -9.97
C LEU A 4 -12.41 -55.83 -8.85
N PHE A 5 -12.38 -56.26 -7.58
CA PHE A 5 -12.27 -55.31 -6.45
C PHE A 5 -10.86 -54.72 -6.30
N MET A 6 -9.82 -55.43 -6.73
CA MET A 6 -8.44 -54.93 -6.65
C MET A 6 -8.13 -53.86 -7.72
N PHE A 7 -8.78 -53.92 -8.88
CA PHE A 7 -8.66 -52.89 -9.92
C PHE A 7 -9.41 -51.57 -9.57
N ALA A 8 -10.55 -51.69 -8.90
CA ALA A 8 -11.29 -50.51 -8.44
C ALA A 8 -10.59 -49.78 -7.28
N ALA A 9 -9.92 -50.53 -6.36
CA ALA A 9 -9.15 -49.92 -5.27
C ALA A 9 -7.88 -49.23 -5.76
N THR A 10 -7.22 -49.76 -6.80
CA THR A 10 -6.02 -49.15 -7.39
C THR A 10 -6.36 -47.89 -8.22
N ALA A 11 -7.52 -47.88 -8.90
CA ALA A 11 -7.98 -46.70 -9.60
C ALA A 11 -8.41 -45.55 -8.64
N ALA A 12 -9.00 -45.92 -7.51
CA ALA A 12 -9.34 -44.94 -6.45
C ALA A 12 -8.10 -44.37 -5.74
N MET A 13 -7.04 -45.18 -5.55
CA MET A 13 -5.77 -44.68 -5.00
C MET A 13 -4.96 -43.84 -5.98
N LEU A 14 -5.07 -44.08 -7.30
CA LEU A 14 -4.43 -43.26 -8.32
C LEU A 14 -5.13 -41.92 -8.50
N ALA A 15 -6.44 -41.86 -8.30
CA ALA A 15 -7.16 -40.58 -8.31
C ALA A 15 -6.84 -39.66 -7.09
N ALA A 16 -6.43 -40.25 -5.96
CA ALA A 16 -5.99 -39.52 -4.77
C ALA A 16 -4.58 -38.91 -4.90
N CYS A 17 -3.80 -39.27 -5.92
CA CYS A 17 -2.43 -38.79 -6.17
C CYS A 17 -2.29 -37.88 -7.38
N ALA A 18 -3.38 -37.50 -8.04
CA ALA A 18 -3.31 -36.48 -9.08
C ALA A 18 -2.93 -35.13 -8.44
N PRO A 19 -1.96 -34.41 -8.99
CA PRO A 19 -1.61 -33.08 -8.47
C PRO A 19 -2.87 -32.20 -8.50
N LYS A 20 -3.16 -31.56 -7.37
CA LYS A 20 -4.30 -30.65 -7.24
C LYS A 20 -4.07 -29.48 -8.21
N THR A 21 -4.95 -29.31 -9.18
CA THR A 21 -4.93 -28.18 -10.10
C THR A 21 -6.16 -27.34 -9.84
N ALA A 22 -6.02 -26.01 -9.92
CA ALA A 22 -7.18 -25.12 -9.90
C ALA A 22 -7.72 -24.93 -11.32
N PRO A 23 -9.04 -24.74 -11.48
CA PRO A 23 -9.61 -24.30 -12.76
C PRO A 23 -9.11 -22.88 -13.08
N GLU A 24 -9.09 -22.54 -14.35
CA GLU A 24 -8.88 -21.17 -14.76
C GLU A 24 -10.14 -20.35 -14.43
N LEU A 25 -9.96 -19.32 -13.60
CA LEU A 25 -11.06 -18.47 -13.13
C LEU A 25 -11.16 -17.22 -14.00
N PRO A 26 -12.37 -16.64 -14.20
CA PRO A 26 -12.50 -15.35 -14.86
C PRO A 26 -11.61 -14.29 -14.20
N MET A 27 -11.01 -13.40 -14.97
CA MET A 27 -10.14 -12.32 -14.46
C MET A 27 -10.88 -11.45 -13.45
N GLU A 28 -12.14 -11.20 -13.67
CA GLU A 28 -13.02 -10.42 -12.77
C GLU A 28 -13.11 -11.00 -11.36
N THR A 29 -12.91 -12.31 -11.18
CA THR A 29 -12.86 -12.98 -9.87
C THR A 29 -11.83 -12.35 -8.95
N PHE A 30 -10.72 -11.88 -9.48
CA PHE A 30 -9.60 -11.32 -8.71
C PHE A 30 -9.74 -9.82 -8.43
N PHE A 31 -10.46 -9.08 -9.31
CA PHE A 31 -10.49 -7.61 -9.28
C PHE A 31 -11.86 -6.99 -9.05
N ARG A 32 -12.89 -7.81 -8.95
CA ARG A 32 -14.23 -7.36 -8.62
C ARG A 32 -14.26 -6.70 -7.25
N ASN A 33 -14.96 -5.59 -7.13
CA ASN A 33 -15.15 -4.88 -5.88
C ASN A 33 -15.85 -5.76 -4.84
N SER A 34 -15.36 -5.70 -3.61
CA SER A 34 -16.02 -6.33 -2.47
C SER A 34 -17.45 -5.77 -2.30
N GLU A 35 -18.40 -6.64 -1.95
CA GLU A 35 -19.77 -6.23 -1.69
C GLU A 35 -19.88 -5.33 -0.45
N LYS A 36 -19.02 -5.58 0.54
CA LYS A 36 -18.88 -4.75 1.74
C LYS A 36 -17.43 -4.69 2.16
N THR A 37 -16.93 -3.49 2.47
CA THR A 37 -15.54 -3.29 2.89
C THR A 37 -15.41 -2.11 3.85
N GLY A 38 -14.25 -1.98 4.50
CA GLY A 38 -13.93 -0.84 5.35
C GLY A 38 -14.84 -0.74 6.57
N TYR A 39 -15.19 -1.87 7.18
CA TYR A 39 -16.01 -1.88 8.38
C TYR A 39 -15.38 -1.09 9.51
N GLN A 40 -16.18 -0.26 10.16
CA GLN A 40 -15.87 0.44 11.40
C GLN A 40 -17.03 0.29 12.38
N ILE A 41 -16.79 0.60 13.66
CA ILE A 41 -17.80 0.66 14.70
C ILE A 41 -17.91 2.08 15.24
N SER A 42 -19.12 2.53 15.56
CA SER A 42 -19.32 3.85 16.16
C SER A 42 -18.63 3.98 17.52
N PRO A 43 -18.24 5.19 17.95
CA PRO A 43 -17.58 5.40 19.24
C PRO A 43 -18.36 4.83 20.44
N ASP A 44 -19.70 4.86 20.42
CA ASP A 44 -20.56 4.29 21.45
C ASP A 44 -20.85 2.79 21.27
N GLY A 45 -20.35 2.18 20.19
CA GLY A 45 -20.49 0.76 19.88
C GLY A 45 -21.89 0.30 19.50
N LYS A 46 -22.77 1.22 19.03
CA LYS A 46 -24.16 0.90 18.66
C LYS A 46 -24.36 0.67 17.18
N TYR A 47 -23.46 1.17 16.32
CA TYR A 47 -23.59 1.10 14.87
C TYR A 47 -22.32 0.54 14.24
N PHE A 48 -22.50 -0.25 13.19
CA PHE A 48 -21.48 -0.51 12.19
C PHE A 48 -21.61 0.49 11.06
N SER A 49 -20.48 0.86 10.47
CA SER A 49 -20.43 1.50 9.17
C SER A 49 -19.57 0.67 8.22
N TYR A 50 -19.82 0.76 6.93
CA TYR A 50 -19.05 0.08 5.90
C TYR A 50 -19.27 0.76 4.54
N MET A 51 -18.39 0.49 3.59
CA MET A 51 -18.57 0.87 2.20
C MET A 51 -19.13 -0.30 1.39
N ALA A 52 -20.12 0.00 0.54
CA ALA A 52 -20.71 -0.93 -0.40
C ALA A 52 -21.04 -0.22 -1.73
N PRO A 53 -21.17 -0.96 -2.86
CA PRO A 53 -21.50 -0.36 -4.14
C PRO A 53 -22.90 0.26 -4.17
N TYR A 54 -22.97 1.46 -4.75
CA TYR A 54 -24.18 2.11 -5.22
C TYR A 54 -23.89 2.70 -6.60
N GLU A 55 -24.63 2.33 -7.62
CA GLU A 55 -24.37 2.70 -9.02
C GLU A 55 -22.89 2.53 -9.42
N SER A 56 -22.33 1.37 -9.08
CA SER A 56 -20.95 0.97 -9.34
C SER A 56 -19.86 1.77 -8.60
N ARG A 57 -20.22 2.59 -7.64
CA ARG A 57 -19.25 3.34 -6.79
C ARG A 57 -19.45 3.00 -5.32
N ARG A 58 -18.33 2.96 -4.57
CA ARG A 58 -18.36 2.68 -3.13
C ARG A 58 -18.92 3.87 -2.38
N ASN A 59 -19.97 3.60 -1.62
CA ASN A 59 -20.68 4.56 -0.78
C ASN A 59 -20.79 4.05 0.65
N ILE A 60 -21.01 4.94 1.61
CA ILE A 60 -21.07 4.62 3.03
C ILE A 60 -22.47 4.22 3.43
N PHE A 61 -22.54 3.14 4.19
CA PHE A 61 -23.75 2.61 4.83
C PHE A 61 -23.55 2.54 6.34
N VAL A 62 -24.62 2.78 7.09
CA VAL A 62 -24.65 2.65 8.55
C VAL A 62 -25.73 1.67 8.94
N GLN A 63 -25.44 0.75 9.88
CA GLN A 63 -26.31 -0.32 10.32
C GLN A 63 -26.25 -0.47 11.85
N PRO A 64 -27.38 -0.57 12.58
CA PRO A 64 -27.35 -0.91 14.01
C PRO A 64 -26.64 -2.25 14.26
N VAL A 65 -25.87 -2.34 15.35
CA VAL A 65 -25.18 -3.58 15.74
C VAL A 65 -26.17 -4.74 15.96
N ASP A 66 -27.31 -4.43 16.58
CA ASP A 66 -28.36 -5.41 16.85
C ASP A 66 -29.43 -5.49 15.74
N GLY A 67 -29.25 -4.74 14.64
CA GLY A 67 -30.22 -4.62 13.55
C GLY A 67 -29.70 -5.18 12.23
N LYS A 68 -30.62 -5.31 11.26
CA LYS A 68 -30.28 -5.75 9.89
C LYS A 68 -30.44 -4.65 8.85
N ASP A 69 -31.19 -3.61 9.17
CA ASP A 69 -31.52 -2.55 8.21
C ASP A 69 -30.37 -1.54 8.15
N ALA A 70 -29.75 -1.42 6.99
CA ALA A 70 -28.70 -0.47 6.74
C ALA A 70 -29.23 0.76 6.00
N VAL A 71 -28.77 1.94 6.40
CA VAL A 71 -29.06 3.21 5.74
C VAL A 71 -27.83 3.61 4.90
N ARG A 72 -28.03 3.89 3.62
CA ARG A 72 -27.02 4.51 2.78
C ARG A 72 -26.99 6.00 3.06
N ILE A 73 -25.84 6.55 3.44
CA ILE A 73 -25.69 7.95 3.85
C ILE A 73 -24.95 8.83 2.83
N THR A 74 -24.35 8.22 1.79
CA THR A 74 -23.72 8.94 0.68
C THR A 74 -24.24 8.43 -0.68
N SER A 75 -24.07 9.23 -1.76
CA SER A 75 -24.64 8.94 -3.09
C SER A 75 -23.67 9.32 -4.21
N GLU A 76 -22.40 8.97 -4.06
CA GLU A 76 -21.38 9.21 -5.11
C GLU A 76 -21.59 8.25 -6.28
N THR A 77 -21.52 8.77 -7.52
CA THR A 77 -21.75 8.00 -8.76
C THR A 77 -20.61 8.10 -9.76
N GLU A 78 -19.70 9.06 -9.59
CA GLU A 78 -18.60 9.29 -10.52
C GLU A 78 -17.32 8.54 -10.11
N ARG A 79 -16.98 8.59 -8.80
CA ARG A 79 -15.76 8.02 -8.26
C ARG A 79 -15.98 7.42 -6.87
N ASP A 80 -15.22 6.38 -6.55
CA ASP A 80 -15.21 5.79 -5.22
C ASP A 80 -14.75 6.80 -4.17
N LEU A 81 -15.34 6.75 -2.97
CA LEU A 81 -14.81 7.46 -1.82
C LEU A 81 -13.42 6.93 -1.46
N ALA A 82 -12.50 7.84 -1.16
CA ALA A 82 -11.12 7.48 -0.81
C ALA A 82 -11.00 6.86 0.59
N GLY A 83 -11.88 7.25 1.51
CA GLY A 83 -11.94 6.73 2.87
C GLY A 83 -12.92 7.51 3.71
N TYR A 84 -13.22 6.99 4.91
CA TYR A 84 -14.13 7.63 5.86
C TYR A 84 -13.74 7.25 7.30
N PHE A 85 -14.27 8.01 8.27
CA PHE A 85 -14.12 7.73 9.69
C PHE A 85 -15.23 8.40 10.51
N TRP A 86 -15.46 7.90 11.71
CA TRP A 86 -16.41 8.48 12.66
C TRP A 86 -15.82 9.74 13.29
N ALA A 87 -16.54 10.85 13.23
CA ALA A 87 -16.19 12.06 13.96
C ALA A 87 -16.75 12.02 15.40
N ASN A 88 -17.92 11.44 15.56
CA ASN A 88 -18.63 11.25 16.82
C ASN A 88 -19.76 10.21 16.62
N ASN A 89 -20.60 10.00 17.63
CA ASN A 89 -21.69 9.01 17.57
C ASN A 89 -22.76 9.26 16.50
N ASN A 90 -22.81 10.45 15.93
CA ASN A 90 -23.87 10.85 14.99
C ASN A 90 -23.35 11.30 13.62
N ARG A 91 -22.03 11.46 13.44
CA ARG A 91 -21.47 12.05 12.22
C ARG A 91 -20.30 11.26 11.68
N ILE A 92 -20.32 11.02 10.38
CA ILE A 92 -19.24 10.41 9.61
C ILE A 92 -18.61 11.47 8.71
N LEU A 93 -17.28 11.47 8.65
CA LEU A 93 -16.48 12.27 7.72
C LEU A 93 -15.89 11.37 6.64
N TYR A 94 -15.74 11.92 5.44
CA TYR A 94 -15.18 11.18 4.32
C TYR A 94 -14.37 12.08 3.39
N LEU A 95 -13.45 11.44 2.67
CA LEU A 95 -12.55 12.08 1.71
C LEU A 95 -12.87 11.63 0.30
N LYS A 96 -12.83 12.55 -0.65
CA LYS A 96 -12.87 12.26 -2.08
C LYS A 96 -11.99 13.22 -2.86
N ASP A 97 -11.50 12.76 -4.01
CA ASP A 97 -10.78 13.53 -5.02
C ASP A 97 -11.59 13.66 -6.31
N THR A 98 -11.06 14.36 -7.29
CA THR A 98 -11.69 14.52 -8.60
C THR A 98 -10.85 13.85 -9.68
N GLY A 99 -11.42 12.83 -10.34
CA GLY A 99 -10.79 12.18 -11.49
C GLY A 99 -9.42 11.53 -11.23
N GLY A 100 -9.01 11.37 -9.97
CA GLY A 100 -7.72 10.79 -9.62
C GLY A 100 -6.60 11.81 -9.37
N ASP A 101 -6.93 13.09 -9.22
CA ASP A 101 -5.98 14.19 -9.00
C ASP A 101 -5.34 14.20 -7.59
N GLU A 102 -5.80 13.33 -6.70
CA GLU A 102 -5.38 13.23 -5.29
C GLU A 102 -5.54 14.51 -4.46
N ASN A 103 -6.27 15.50 -4.94
CA ASN A 103 -6.66 16.67 -4.14
C ASN A 103 -7.85 16.29 -3.26
N PHE A 104 -7.58 15.47 -2.25
CA PHE A 104 -8.61 14.97 -1.33
C PHE A 104 -9.25 16.09 -0.54
N GLN A 105 -10.56 16.15 -0.59
CA GLN A 105 -11.38 17.14 0.09
C GLN A 105 -12.23 16.47 1.16
N LEU A 106 -12.49 17.19 2.26
CA LEU A 106 -13.21 16.69 3.42
C LEU A 106 -14.69 17.05 3.36
N TYR A 107 -15.50 16.02 3.56
CA TYR A 107 -16.96 16.10 3.64
C TYR A 107 -17.46 15.43 4.92
N GLY A 108 -18.70 15.71 5.31
CA GLY A 108 -19.34 15.03 6.42
C GLY A 108 -20.85 14.88 6.21
N VAL A 109 -21.43 13.88 6.86
CA VAL A 109 -22.86 13.55 6.80
C VAL A 109 -23.28 12.87 8.11
N ASP A 110 -24.51 13.05 8.54
CA ASP A 110 -25.04 12.38 9.72
C ASP A 110 -25.42 10.93 9.40
N ILE A 111 -25.49 10.07 10.42
CA ILE A 111 -25.71 8.63 10.26
C ILE A 111 -27.06 8.26 9.62
N ASP A 112 -28.01 9.16 9.57
CA ASP A 112 -29.29 9.03 8.88
C ASP A 112 -29.30 9.57 7.43
N GLY A 113 -28.14 10.09 6.97
CA GLY A 113 -27.98 10.72 5.67
C GLY A 113 -28.34 12.21 5.63
N SER A 114 -28.76 12.79 6.74
CA SER A 114 -29.08 14.21 6.86
C SER A 114 -27.81 15.06 7.02
N ASN A 115 -27.98 16.40 6.90
CA ASN A 115 -26.95 17.40 7.13
C ASN A 115 -25.62 17.15 6.37
N PRO A 116 -25.64 16.85 5.05
CA PRO A 116 -24.42 16.76 4.28
C PRO A 116 -23.68 18.10 4.27
N LYS A 117 -22.37 18.07 4.47
CA LYS A 117 -21.55 19.29 4.54
C LYS A 117 -20.22 19.09 3.84
N ALA A 118 -19.86 20.05 3.00
CA ALA A 118 -18.54 20.15 2.40
C ALA A 118 -17.69 21.10 3.24
N TYR A 119 -16.63 20.60 3.86
CA TYR A 119 -15.77 21.42 4.72
C TYR A 119 -14.63 22.09 3.94
N THR A 120 -14.03 21.39 3.00
CA THR A 120 -12.85 21.87 2.24
C THR A 120 -13.01 21.70 0.73
N ALA A 121 -14.25 21.78 0.22
CA ALA A 121 -14.55 21.59 -1.21
C ALA A 121 -14.12 22.79 -2.06
N ILE A 122 -12.81 23.01 -2.15
CA ILE A 122 -12.18 24.07 -2.95
C ILE A 122 -11.36 23.39 -4.04
N PRO A 123 -11.63 23.65 -5.34
CA PRO A 123 -10.87 23.03 -6.44
C PRO A 123 -9.36 23.19 -6.30
N GLY A 124 -8.61 22.10 -6.46
CA GLY A 124 -7.15 22.07 -6.37
C GLY A 124 -6.58 22.16 -4.95
N VAL A 125 -7.45 22.24 -3.92
CA VAL A 125 -7.02 22.19 -2.52
C VAL A 125 -6.99 20.74 -2.03
N ARG A 126 -5.89 20.37 -1.38
CA ARG A 126 -5.73 19.09 -0.70
C ARG A 126 -5.87 19.27 0.81
N THR A 127 -6.59 18.37 1.44
CA THR A 127 -6.79 18.32 2.89
C THR A 127 -6.01 17.15 3.48
N GLN A 128 -5.35 17.38 4.59
CA GLN A 128 -4.71 16.37 5.45
C GLN A 128 -5.45 16.33 6.79
N ILE A 129 -5.66 15.15 7.34
CA ILE A 129 -6.15 15.00 8.71
C ILE A 129 -4.93 15.02 9.62
N ILE A 130 -4.87 15.98 10.53
CA ILE A 130 -3.79 16.09 11.52
C ILE A 130 -4.20 15.35 12.79
N ASP A 131 -5.39 15.67 13.33
CA ASP A 131 -5.93 15.02 14.51
C ASP A 131 -7.46 15.04 14.46
N PRO A 132 -8.14 13.88 14.49
CA PRO A 132 -9.59 13.82 14.55
C PRO A 132 -10.19 14.37 15.85
N LEU A 133 -9.39 14.56 16.92
CA LEU A 133 -9.80 15.00 18.25
C LEU A 133 -10.94 14.15 18.81
N GLU A 134 -10.77 12.82 18.87
CA GLU A 134 -11.81 11.84 19.21
C GLU A 134 -12.53 12.09 20.55
N GLU A 135 -11.89 12.86 21.46
CA GLU A 135 -12.49 13.26 22.73
C GLU A 135 -13.34 14.54 22.64
N ILE A 136 -13.34 15.23 21.47
CA ILE A 136 -14.04 16.52 21.28
C ILE A 136 -14.97 16.43 20.07
N ASP A 137 -16.18 15.95 20.27
CA ASP A 137 -17.19 15.63 19.25
C ASP A 137 -17.43 16.68 18.15
N SER A 138 -17.09 17.95 18.42
CA SER A 138 -17.39 19.08 17.52
C SER A 138 -16.18 19.69 16.82
N LEU A 139 -14.97 19.19 17.09
CA LEU A 139 -13.73 19.77 16.58
C LEU A 139 -12.83 18.72 15.97
N MET A 140 -12.00 19.15 15.02
CA MET A 140 -10.84 18.38 14.55
C MET A 140 -9.73 19.32 14.08
N ILE A 141 -8.52 18.79 13.89
CA ILE A 141 -7.41 19.55 13.32
C ILE A 141 -7.09 18.99 11.94
N ILE A 142 -7.10 19.87 10.95
CA ILE A 142 -6.78 19.55 9.56
C ILE A 142 -5.67 20.46 9.04
N GLY A 143 -4.95 19.99 8.03
CA GLY A 143 -4.04 20.79 7.23
C GLY A 143 -4.62 21.04 5.85
N THR A 144 -4.54 22.26 5.33
CA THR A 144 -4.92 22.54 3.94
C THR A 144 -3.86 23.38 3.23
N ASN A 145 -3.69 23.13 1.92
CA ASN A 145 -2.78 23.90 1.08
C ASN A 145 -3.48 25.05 0.33
N GLN A 146 -4.58 25.56 0.90
CA GLN A 146 -5.42 26.62 0.30
C GLN A 146 -4.64 27.92 0.05
N ARG A 147 -3.74 28.30 0.98
CA ARG A 147 -2.96 29.52 0.87
C ARG A 147 -1.84 29.40 -0.18
N ASN A 148 -1.25 28.24 -0.26
CA ASN A 148 -0.16 27.95 -1.20
C ASN A 148 -0.13 26.44 -1.50
N PRO A 149 -0.13 26.00 -2.77
CA PRO A 149 -0.15 24.59 -3.15
C PRO A 149 0.97 23.72 -2.55
N MET A 150 2.08 24.32 -2.13
CA MET A 150 3.21 23.62 -1.53
C MET A 150 3.15 23.54 0.00
N ILE A 151 2.25 24.29 0.65
CA ILE A 151 2.29 24.56 2.08
C ILE A 151 0.96 24.18 2.71
N PHE A 152 1.00 23.32 3.73
CA PHE A 152 -0.18 22.94 4.51
C PHE A 152 -0.21 23.71 5.82
N ASP A 153 -1.16 24.61 5.96
CA ASP A 153 -1.41 25.32 7.21
C ASP A 153 -2.36 24.50 8.09
N PRO A 154 -2.13 24.40 9.42
CA PRO A 154 -3.00 23.70 10.33
C PRO A 154 -4.18 24.56 10.77
N TYR A 155 -5.38 24.00 10.71
CA TYR A 155 -6.64 24.65 11.13
C TYR A 155 -7.37 23.80 12.16
N ARG A 156 -7.97 24.45 13.15
CA ARG A 156 -9.03 23.85 13.96
C ARG A 156 -10.34 24.04 13.24
N LEU A 157 -10.97 22.95 12.83
CA LEU A 157 -12.24 22.90 12.13
C LEU A 157 -13.36 22.62 13.13
N ASN A 158 -14.38 23.47 13.15
CA ASN A 158 -15.63 23.22 13.86
C ASN A 158 -16.58 22.41 12.96
N LEU A 159 -16.87 21.18 13.32
CA LEU A 159 -17.69 20.25 12.52
C LEU A 159 -19.17 20.67 12.43
N ASN A 160 -19.68 21.42 13.42
CA ASN A 160 -21.05 21.89 13.43
C ASN A 160 -21.22 23.11 12.50
N THR A 161 -20.36 24.11 12.64
CA THR A 161 -20.45 25.36 11.88
C THR A 161 -19.71 25.31 10.53
N GLY A 162 -18.64 24.52 10.43
CA GLY A 162 -17.69 24.51 9.31
C GLY A 162 -16.66 25.63 9.38
N GLU A 163 -16.63 26.39 10.47
CA GLU A 163 -15.64 27.43 10.68
C GLU A 163 -14.25 26.82 10.86
N MET A 164 -13.27 27.39 10.16
CA MET A 164 -11.86 27.01 10.24
C MET A 164 -11.07 28.15 10.87
N THR A 165 -10.43 27.88 12.01
CA THR A 165 -9.53 28.82 12.68
C THR A 165 -8.09 28.34 12.47
N MET A 166 -7.26 29.14 11.84
CA MET A 166 -5.84 28.85 11.65
C MET A 166 -5.14 28.79 13.01
N LEU A 167 -4.42 27.69 13.29
CA LEU A 167 -3.66 27.51 14.54
C LEU A 167 -2.31 28.23 14.52
N CYS A 168 -1.66 28.20 13.37
CA CYS A 168 -0.45 28.95 13.08
C CYS A 168 -0.21 28.96 11.57
N GLU A 169 0.55 29.91 11.09
CA GLU A 169 1.03 29.91 9.72
C GLU A 169 2.22 28.97 9.56
N ASN A 170 2.19 28.10 8.54
CA ASN A 170 3.33 27.30 8.16
C ASN A 170 4.32 28.21 7.39
N PRO A 171 5.56 28.38 7.84
CA PRO A 171 6.55 29.22 7.16
C PRO A 171 7.02 28.66 5.81
N GLY A 172 6.60 27.45 5.45
CA GLY A 172 6.86 26.84 4.15
C GLY A 172 7.75 25.59 4.21
N ASP A 173 8.29 25.29 5.36
CA ASP A 173 9.20 24.15 5.55
C ASP A 173 8.60 23.01 6.40
N ILE A 174 7.47 23.23 7.07
CA ILE A 174 6.82 22.21 7.90
C ILE A 174 6.01 21.26 7.03
N GLN A 175 6.25 19.95 7.20
CA GLN A 175 5.61 18.89 6.43
C GLN A 175 4.51 18.16 7.22
N SER A 176 4.63 18.08 8.54
CA SER A 176 3.64 17.43 9.40
C SER A 176 3.66 17.97 10.82
N TRP A 177 2.62 17.60 11.57
CA TRP A 177 2.35 18.12 12.90
C TRP A 177 1.95 16.97 13.83
N LEU A 178 2.13 17.17 15.14
CA LEU A 178 1.62 16.27 16.18
C LEU A 178 1.00 17.08 17.32
N THR A 179 -0.14 16.62 17.79
CA THR A 179 -0.87 17.12 18.95
C THR A 179 -0.56 16.28 20.20
N ASP A 180 -0.79 16.86 21.37
CA ASP A 180 -0.87 16.11 22.62
C ASP A 180 -2.29 15.55 22.85
N HIS A 181 -2.51 14.82 23.95
CA HIS A 181 -3.82 14.23 24.28
C HIS A 181 -4.92 15.25 24.59
N ASP A 182 -4.56 16.54 24.80
CA ASP A 182 -5.51 17.64 24.97
C ASP A 182 -5.84 18.34 23.64
N GLY A 183 -5.38 17.78 22.51
CA GLY A 183 -5.57 18.34 21.17
C GLY A 183 -4.82 19.65 20.95
N LYS A 184 -3.70 19.85 21.66
CA LYS A 184 -2.83 21.01 21.47
C LYS A 184 -1.71 20.68 20.49
N LEU A 185 -1.51 21.55 19.52
CA LEU A 185 -0.49 21.39 18.49
C LEU A 185 0.90 21.68 19.10
N ARG A 186 1.64 20.64 19.44
CA ARG A 186 2.89 20.72 20.22
C ARG A 186 4.16 20.49 19.41
N VAL A 187 4.08 19.72 18.32
CA VAL A 187 5.25 19.31 17.53
C VAL A 187 5.05 19.64 16.06
N ALA A 188 6.10 20.08 15.40
CA ALA A 188 6.17 20.28 13.97
C ALA A 188 7.42 19.60 13.40
N TYR A 189 7.27 18.94 12.25
CA TYR A 189 8.37 18.34 11.50
C TYR A 189 8.64 19.17 10.24
N ALA A 190 9.84 19.74 10.18
CA ALA A 190 10.25 20.62 9.08
C ALA A 190 11.37 19.98 8.25
N ILE A 191 11.47 20.41 6.99
CA ILE A 191 12.63 20.14 6.14
C ILE A 191 13.44 21.43 6.06
N VAL A 192 14.69 21.35 6.46
CA VAL A 192 15.62 22.48 6.44
C VAL A 192 16.85 22.15 5.59
N ASP A 193 17.43 23.17 4.96
CA ASP A 193 18.61 23.01 4.10
C ASP A 193 18.43 21.93 3.00
N GLY A 194 17.18 21.67 2.61
CA GLY A 194 16.78 20.74 1.54
C GLY A 194 16.94 19.24 1.87
N VAL A 195 17.79 18.88 2.86
CA VAL A 195 18.15 17.47 3.15
C VAL A 195 18.08 17.11 4.66
N ASN A 196 17.80 18.07 5.51
CA ASN A 196 17.71 17.81 6.94
C ASN A 196 16.26 17.83 7.40
N THR A 197 15.92 16.92 8.30
CA THR A 197 14.66 16.94 9.06
C THR A 197 14.89 17.62 10.38
N GLN A 198 13.98 18.50 10.76
CA GLN A 198 14.04 19.23 12.00
C GLN A 198 12.76 19.06 12.80
N ILE A 199 12.89 18.60 14.03
CA ILE A 199 11.79 18.58 14.99
C ILE A 199 11.76 19.93 15.69
N ARG A 200 10.58 20.55 15.68
CA ARG A 200 10.28 21.78 16.42
C ARG A 200 9.23 21.50 17.48
N TYR A 201 9.43 22.05 18.65
CA TYR A 201 8.58 21.83 19.80
C TYR A 201 8.18 23.15 20.46
N ARG A 202 7.00 23.16 21.07
CA ARG A 202 6.53 24.21 21.99
C ARG A 202 5.77 23.60 23.15
N GLU A 203 5.86 24.20 24.33
CA GLU A 203 5.17 23.72 25.52
C GLU A 203 3.67 24.02 25.48
N THR A 204 3.29 25.16 24.92
CA THR A 204 1.91 25.59 24.78
C THR A 204 1.66 26.21 23.41
N GLU A 205 0.40 26.28 22.98
CA GLU A 205 0.03 26.94 21.71
C GLU A 205 0.30 28.46 21.70
N ALA A 206 0.50 29.08 22.85
CA ALA A 206 0.87 30.50 22.97
C ALA A 206 2.34 30.79 22.67
N GLU A 207 3.19 29.75 22.70
CA GLU A 207 4.61 29.87 22.45
C GLU A 207 4.96 29.63 20.97
N PRO A 208 6.03 30.22 20.46
CA PRO A 208 6.55 29.89 19.14
C PRO A 208 7.18 28.49 19.14
N PHE A 209 7.14 27.81 18.02
CA PHE A 209 7.91 26.60 17.80
C PHE A 209 9.41 26.89 17.83
N ARG A 210 10.18 26.09 18.57
CA ARG A 210 11.64 26.16 18.60
C ARG A 210 12.26 24.85 18.11
N PRO A 211 13.37 24.89 17.36
CA PRO A 211 14.11 23.68 16.99
C PRO A 211 14.61 22.93 18.22
N VAL A 212 14.46 21.60 18.25
CA VAL A 212 14.93 20.73 19.32
C VAL A 212 15.87 19.65 18.81
N LEU A 213 15.70 19.22 17.56
CA LEU A 213 16.60 18.26 16.91
C LEU A 213 16.66 18.55 15.41
N THR A 214 17.86 18.47 14.85
CA THR A 214 18.06 18.46 13.40
C THR A 214 18.94 17.26 13.05
N THR A 215 18.44 16.41 12.12
CA THR A 215 19.16 15.23 11.62
C THR A 215 19.15 15.26 10.10
N ASN A 216 20.11 14.58 9.48
CA ASN A 216 19.97 14.29 8.06
C ASN A 216 18.78 13.35 7.85
N PHE A 217 18.08 13.42 6.70
CA PHE A 217 16.89 12.61 6.41
C PHE A 217 17.11 11.08 6.51
N LYS A 218 18.36 10.62 6.50
CA LYS A 218 18.75 9.21 6.66
C LYS A 218 18.56 8.72 8.09
N GLU A 219 18.53 9.63 9.07
CA GLU A 219 18.27 9.34 10.48
C GLU A 219 16.95 9.99 10.90
N GLY A 220 16.00 9.16 11.31
CA GLY A 220 14.66 9.60 11.65
C GLY A 220 14.33 9.46 13.13
N VAL A 221 13.60 10.44 13.63
CA VAL A 221 12.88 10.37 14.90
C VAL A 221 11.44 10.73 14.63
N SER A 222 10.53 9.81 14.90
CA SER A 222 9.09 10.01 14.75
C SER A 222 8.41 9.84 16.11
N PHE A 223 7.85 10.91 16.65
CA PHE A 223 7.02 10.84 17.84
C PHE A 223 5.69 10.20 17.45
N ALA A 224 5.37 9.07 18.06
CA ALA A 224 4.14 8.33 17.76
C ALA A 224 2.95 8.88 18.55
N THR A 225 3.14 9.15 19.84
CA THR A 225 2.14 9.78 20.72
C THR A 225 2.82 10.28 22.00
N PHE A 226 2.16 11.18 22.71
CA PHE A 226 2.58 11.61 24.03
C PHE A 226 2.32 10.53 25.10
N THR A 227 3.00 10.62 26.23
CA THR A 227 2.62 9.90 27.46
C THR A 227 1.32 10.47 28.02
N PRO A 228 0.58 9.72 28.87
CA PRO A 228 -0.72 10.16 29.38
C PRO A 228 -0.74 11.52 30.08
N ASP A 229 0.39 11.95 30.61
CA ASP A 229 0.58 13.25 31.29
C ASP A 229 1.08 14.36 30.36
N ASN A 230 1.18 14.10 29.04
CA ASN A 230 1.66 15.00 28.00
C ASN A 230 3.09 15.55 28.21
N LYS A 231 3.94 14.85 29.01
CA LYS A 231 5.29 15.32 29.30
C LYS A 231 6.36 14.70 28.42
N LEU A 232 6.25 13.41 28.17
CA LEU A 232 7.17 12.65 27.34
C LEU A 232 6.47 12.14 26.09
N VAL A 233 7.24 11.57 25.17
CA VAL A 233 6.70 10.93 23.95
C VAL A 233 7.22 9.52 23.79
N TYR A 234 6.38 8.64 23.26
CA TYR A 234 6.82 7.39 22.68
C TYR A 234 7.26 7.68 21.24
N ALA A 235 8.51 7.38 20.95
CA ALA A 235 9.09 7.65 19.63
C ALA A 235 9.64 6.38 18.98
N ILE A 236 9.51 6.29 17.65
CA ILE A 236 10.21 5.31 16.85
C ILE A 236 11.38 6.01 16.17
N THR A 237 12.59 5.51 16.39
CA THR A 237 13.81 6.17 15.91
C THR A 237 14.89 5.18 15.47
N ASN A 238 15.63 5.54 14.42
CA ASN A 238 16.87 4.89 14.03
C ASN A 238 18.11 5.78 14.29
N LEU A 239 17.98 6.84 15.07
CA LEU A 239 19.08 7.74 15.39
C LEU A 239 20.25 6.98 16.03
N GLY A 240 21.43 7.03 15.40
CA GLY A 240 22.63 6.31 15.82
C GLY A 240 22.57 4.79 15.69
N ARG A 241 21.56 4.22 15.01
CA ARG A 241 21.37 2.77 14.86
C ARG A 241 20.90 2.38 13.45
N ASP A 242 21.04 1.10 13.12
CA ASP A 242 20.59 0.58 11.83
C ASP A 242 19.07 0.32 11.82
N LYS A 243 18.57 -0.46 12.77
CA LYS A 243 17.14 -0.76 12.91
C LYS A 243 16.46 0.25 13.81
N SER A 244 15.20 0.58 13.51
CA SER A 244 14.43 1.46 14.39
C SER A 244 14.13 0.80 15.73
N ALA A 245 14.08 1.62 16.78
CA ALA A 245 13.70 1.22 18.12
C ALA A 245 12.52 2.06 18.62
N LEU A 246 11.70 1.49 19.48
CA LEU A 246 10.72 2.22 20.28
C LEU A 246 11.40 2.71 21.55
N VAL A 247 11.32 4.01 21.79
CA VAL A 247 11.96 4.67 22.91
C VAL A 247 11.00 5.61 23.64
N LEU A 248 11.28 5.88 24.90
CA LEU A 248 10.70 6.99 25.66
C LEU A 248 11.64 8.17 25.54
N MET A 249 11.12 9.34 25.16
CA MET A 249 11.92 10.52 24.81
C MET A 249 11.31 11.80 25.39
N ASP A 250 12.17 12.73 25.78
CA ASP A 250 11.77 14.08 26.14
C ASP A 250 11.55 14.91 24.87
N PRO A 251 10.32 15.39 24.57
CA PRO A 251 10.04 16.14 23.34
C PRO A 251 10.72 17.51 23.32
N ALA A 252 11.10 18.06 24.46
CA ALA A 252 11.70 19.38 24.56
C ALA A 252 13.21 19.40 24.25
N THR A 253 13.88 18.24 24.34
CA THR A 253 15.31 18.08 24.10
C THR A 253 15.64 16.99 23.08
N CYS A 254 14.69 16.11 22.77
CA CYS A 254 14.88 14.85 22.03
C CYS A 254 15.91 13.91 22.69
N GLU A 255 16.09 14.01 24.00
CA GLU A 255 16.90 13.05 24.76
C GLU A 255 16.16 11.73 24.89
N GLU A 256 16.81 10.63 24.48
CA GLU A 256 16.32 9.28 24.69
C GLU A 256 16.52 8.88 26.15
N LEU A 257 15.42 8.66 26.87
CA LEU A 257 15.45 8.33 28.31
C LEU A 257 15.49 6.82 28.54
N GLU A 258 14.80 6.06 27.67
CA GLU A 258 14.69 4.60 27.80
C GLU A 258 14.41 3.96 26.43
N GLN A 259 15.13 2.88 26.11
CA GLN A 259 14.80 2.02 24.98
C GLN A 259 13.81 0.95 25.43
N LEU A 260 12.60 0.98 24.90
CA LEU A 260 11.51 0.07 25.26
C LEU A 260 11.54 -1.24 24.48
N TYR A 261 11.84 -1.16 23.16
CA TYR A 261 11.90 -2.32 22.29
C TYR A 261 12.70 -2.07 21.02
N THR A 262 13.37 -3.10 20.52
CA THR A 262 14.04 -3.12 19.21
C THR A 262 13.98 -4.52 18.61
N ASN A 263 14.17 -4.65 17.30
CA ASN A 263 14.30 -5.91 16.60
C ASN A 263 15.60 -5.94 15.81
N ASP A 264 16.32 -7.06 15.83
CA ASP A 264 17.63 -7.17 15.20
C ASP A 264 17.57 -7.25 13.67
N LYS A 265 16.42 -7.64 13.10
CA LYS A 265 16.26 -7.90 11.67
C LYS A 265 15.41 -6.86 10.96
N TYR A 266 14.34 -6.38 11.57
CA TYR A 266 13.34 -5.52 10.95
C TYR A 266 13.12 -4.22 11.71
N ASP A 267 12.75 -3.18 10.96
CA ASP A 267 12.28 -1.93 11.54
C ASP A 267 10.89 -2.09 12.15
N LEU A 268 10.61 -1.30 13.18
CA LEU A 268 9.30 -1.25 13.79
C LEU A 268 8.32 -0.53 12.87
N GLY A 269 7.10 -1.09 12.74
CA GLY A 269 6.09 -0.57 11.82
C GLY A 269 4.96 0.20 12.50
N GLY A 270 4.63 -0.10 13.75
CA GLY A 270 3.50 0.53 14.41
C GLY A 270 3.48 0.36 15.91
N LEU A 271 2.93 1.36 16.58
CA LEU A 271 2.67 1.38 18.01
C LEU A 271 1.18 1.07 18.24
N TRP A 272 0.87 0.31 19.27
CA TRP A 272 -0.49 0.12 19.75
C TRP A 272 -0.63 0.80 21.12
N TYR A 273 -1.39 1.87 21.14
CA TYR A 273 -1.71 2.66 22.32
C TYR A 273 -3.22 2.61 22.57
N SER A 274 -3.62 2.54 23.82
CA SER A 274 -5.03 2.59 24.24
C SER A 274 -5.35 3.97 24.79
N ASP A 275 -6.24 4.68 24.13
CA ASP A 275 -6.74 5.97 24.61
C ASP A 275 -7.69 5.81 25.80
N ALA A 276 -8.46 4.74 25.83
CA ALA A 276 -9.36 4.41 26.96
C ALA A 276 -8.60 4.10 28.25
N GLN A 277 -7.49 3.34 28.13
CA GLN A 277 -6.65 2.95 29.27
C GLN A 277 -5.49 3.93 29.51
N LYS A 278 -5.25 4.84 28.57
CA LYS A 278 -4.10 5.77 28.51
C LYS A 278 -2.78 5.01 28.70
N LYS A 279 -2.55 4.01 27.86
CA LYS A 279 -1.48 3.03 28.06
C LYS A 279 -0.90 2.53 26.73
N LEU A 280 0.43 2.39 26.72
CA LEU A 280 1.11 1.66 25.66
C LEU A 280 0.83 0.16 25.79
N LEU A 281 0.23 -0.45 24.78
CA LEU A 281 -0.16 -1.86 24.75
C LEU A 281 0.87 -2.74 24.06
N GLY A 282 1.46 -2.27 22.96
CA GLY A 282 2.39 -3.07 22.19
C GLY A 282 3.04 -2.31 21.04
N VAL A 283 3.89 -3.03 20.31
CA VAL A 283 4.54 -2.58 19.09
C VAL A 283 4.56 -3.72 18.06
N SER A 284 4.57 -3.40 16.79
CA SER A 284 4.59 -4.39 15.73
C SER A 284 5.67 -4.09 14.69
N TYR A 285 6.05 -5.15 13.98
CA TYR A 285 6.91 -5.06 12.79
C TYR A 285 6.44 -6.06 11.73
N GLU A 286 6.78 -5.80 10.48
CA GLU A 286 6.52 -6.70 9.37
C GLU A 286 7.66 -7.70 9.25
N GLY A 287 7.38 -8.98 9.52
CA GLY A 287 8.32 -10.08 9.35
C GLY A 287 8.34 -10.61 7.92
N HIS A 288 9.12 -11.66 7.69
CA HIS A 288 9.15 -12.33 6.38
C HIS A 288 7.82 -13.04 6.06
N LYS A 289 7.08 -13.49 7.08
CA LYS A 289 5.74 -14.06 6.92
C LYS A 289 4.78 -13.40 7.91
N GLY A 290 4.20 -12.28 7.47
CA GLY A 290 3.17 -11.56 8.21
C GLY A 290 3.67 -10.68 9.36
N LYS A 291 2.72 -10.07 10.02
CA LYS A 291 2.95 -9.10 11.08
C LYS A 291 3.25 -9.78 12.42
N THR A 292 4.33 -9.38 13.05
CA THR A 292 4.71 -9.81 14.41
C THR A 292 4.45 -8.69 15.41
N ARG A 293 4.02 -9.05 16.62
CA ARG A 293 3.69 -8.11 17.70
C ARG A 293 4.48 -8.44 18.96
N TYR A 294 4.89 -7.39 19.66
CA TYR A 294 5.42 -7.48 21.02
C TYR A 294 4.48 -6.71 21.95
N PHE A 295 4.10 -7.32 23.07
CA PHE A 295 3.14 -6.75 24.00
C PHE A 295 3.81 -6.27 25.29
N PHE A 296 3.49 -5.04 25.68
CA PHE A 296 3.80 -4.48 26.99
C PHE A 296 2.70 -4.78 28.01
N ASP A 297 1.47 -5.07 27.50
CA ASP A 297 0.28 -5.38 28.29
C ASP A 297 -0.15 -6.83 28.10
N LYS A 298 -0.08 -7.61 29.19
CA LYS A 298 -0.43 -9.02 29.18
C LYS A 298 -1.92 -9.28 28.89
N ALA A 299 -2.81 -8.41 29.38
CA ALA A 299 -4.25 -8.57 29.12
C ALA A 299 -4.59 -8.40 27.63
N THR A 300 -3.90 -7.49 26.96
CA THR A 300 -4.01 -7.27 25.51
C THR A 300 -3.47 -8.48 24.74
N GLU A 301 -2.32 -9.04 25.14
CA GLU A 301 -1.78 -10.27 24.54
C GLU A 301 -2.77 -11.44 24.68
N GLU A 302 -3.35 -11.63 25.88
CA GLU A 302 -4.34 -12.67 26.13
C GLU A 302 -5.63 -12.46 25.32
N MET A 303 -6.10 -11.21 25.18
CA MET A 303 -7.26 -10.85 24.36
C MET A 303 -7.00 -11.19 22.89
N LEU A 304 -5.87 -10.78 22.35
CA LEU A 304 -5.51 -11.11 20.96
C LEU A 304 -5.40 -12.62 20.77
N GLY A 305 -4.81 -13.35 21.72
CA GLY A 305 -4.74 -14.81 21.69
C GLY A 305 -6.13 -15.49 21.74
N ARG A 306 -7.16 -14.86 22.35
CA ARG A 306 -8.57 -15.32 22.23
C ARG A 306 -9.09 -15.13 20.82
N MET A 307 -8.89 -13.94 20.22
CA MET A 307 -9.32 -13.67 18.85
C MET A 307 -8.66 -14.64 17.85
N GLU A 308 -7.37 -14.93 17.99
CA GLU A 308 -6.64 -15.89 17.15
C GLU A 308 -7.19 -17.33 17.30
N ARG A 309 -7.66 -17.71 18.47
CA ARG A 309 -8.30 -19.02 18.67
C ARG A 309 -9.63 -19.15 17.93
N HIS A 310 -10.40 -18.06 17.84
CA HIS A 310 -11.63 -18.03 17.02
C HIS A 310 -11.35 -18.10 15.52
N LEU A 311 -10.20 -17.56 15.07
CA LEU A 311 -9.86 -17.37 13.64
C LEU A 311 -8.60 -18.16 13.25
N ARG A 312 -8.51 -19.41 13.72
CA ARG A 312 -7.32 -20.27 13.47
C ARG A 312 -7.01 -20.43 11.98
N GLY A 313 -5.75 -20.25 11.65
CA GLY A 313 -5.25 -20.39 10.27
C GLY A 313 -5.24 -19.11 9.48
N TYR A 314 -5.74 -18.02 10.03
CA TYR A 314 -5.69 -16.68 9.44
C TYR A 314 -4.79 -15.75 10.25
N GLU A 315 -4.20 -14.81 9.57
CA GLU A 315 -3.63 -13.62 10.21
C GLU A 315 -4.76 -12.67 10.57
N ILE A 316 -4.68 -12.09 11.77
CA ILE A 316 -5.69 -11.13 12.23
C ILE A 316 -5.13 -9.71 12.31
N GLY A 317 -5.95 -8.75 11.94
CA GLY A 317 -5.74 -7.32 12.09
C GLY A 317 -6.86 -6.70 12.90
N ILE A 318 -6.52 -5.75 13.76
CA ILE A 318 -7.53 -4.92 14.44
C ILE A 318 -7.88 -3.77 13.50
N GLY A 319 -9.13 -3.73 13.06
CA GLY A 319 -9.67 -2.70 12.15
C GLY A 319 -10.20 -1.46 12.88
N GLY A 320 -10.28 -1.52 14.21
CA GLY A 320 -10.77 -0.45 15.07
C GLY A 320 -11.58 -0.99 16.25
N SER A 321 -11.90 -0.10 17.18
CA SER A 321 -12.73 -0.39 18.34
C SER A 321 -13.73 0.73 18.61
N ASN A 322 -14.71 0.46 19.47
CA ASN A 322 -15.46 1.53 20.09
C ASN A 322 -14.60 2.26 21.15
N LYS A 323 -15.05 3.43 21.60
CA LYS A 323 -14.31 4.27 22.56
C LYS A 323 -14.01 3.58 23.90
N ALA A 324 -14.85 2.63 24.33
CA ALA A 324 -14.64 1.84 25.54
C ALA A 324 -13.64 0.68 25.35
N GLU A 325 -13.20 0.40 24.11
CA GLU A 325 -12.32 -0.72 23.75
C GLU A 325 -12.82 -2.09 24.26
N ASP A 326 -14.15 -2.26 24.33
CA ASP A 326 -14.77 -3.53 24.68
C ASP A 326 -15.44 -4.23 23.47
N LYS A 327 -15.43 -3.58 22.30
CA LYS A 327 -15.94 -4.07 21.02
C LYS A 327 -14.98 -3.74 19.90
N TYR A 328 -14.61 -4.73 19.10
CA TYR A 328 -13.61 -4.59 18.05
C TYR A 328 -14.13 -5.02 16.68
N ILE A 329 -13.72 -4.32 15.65
CA ILE A 329 -13.74 -4.82 14.27
C ILE A 329 -12.42 -5.55 14.03
N VAL A 330 -12.50 -6.81 13.67
CA VAL A 330 -11.36 -7.68 13.41
C VAL A 330 -11.37 -8.07 11.94
N TYR A 331 -10.26 -7.93 11.28
CA TYR A 331 -10.02 -8.48 9.95
C TYR A 331 -9.27 -9.80 10.09
N ALA A 332 -9.66 -10.81 9.34
CA ALA A 332 -8.94 -12.06 9.24
C ALA A 332 -8.68 -12.40 7.76
N GLY A 333 -7.44 -12.71 7.42
CA GLY A 333 -7.03 -12.98 6.05
C GLY A 333 -5.80 -13.86 5.97
N GLY A 334 -5.27 -14.02 4.78
CA GLY A 334 -4.06 -14.84 4.49
C GLY A 334 -3.62 -14.61 3.06
N ASP A 335 -2.81 -15.52 2.54
CA ASP A 335 -2.29 -15.43 1.17
C ASP A 335 -3.26 -15.96 0.11
N ARG A 336 -4.29 -16.72 0.51
CA ARG A 336 -5.25 -17.37 -0.39
C ARG A 336 -6.68 -16.84 -0.28
N THR A 337 -6.92 -15.83 0.55
CA THR A 337 -8.22 -15.21 0.73
C THR A 337 -8.08 -13.70 0.86
N MET A 338 -9.00 -12.96 0.24
CA MET A 338 -9.11 -11.51 0.48
C MET A 338 -9.51 -11.20 1.93
N GLY A 339 -9.95 -12.22 2.69
CA GLY A 339 -10.31 -12.12 4.09
C GLY A 339 -11.76 -11.75 4.35
N ALA A 340 -12.04 -11.55 5.62
CA ALA A 340 -13.36 -11.23 6.13
C ALA A 340 -13.28 -10.28 7.33
N TYR A 341 -14.33 -9.51 7.52
CA TYR A 341 -14.52 -8.70 8.72
C TYR A 341 -15.36 -9.44 9.74
N TYR A 342 -14.97 -9.29 11.01
CA TYR A 342 -15.63 -9.85 12.17
C TYR A 342 -15.87 -8.78 13.22
N PHE A 343 -16.90 -8.97 14.00
CA PHE A 343 -17.17 -8.23 15.23
C PHE A 343 -16.78 -9.09 16.42
N TYR A 344 -15.96 -8.56 17.31
CA TYR A 344 -15.55 -9.21 18.54
C TYR A 344 -16.05 -8.43 19.75
N ASP A 345 -16.83 -9.08 20.62
CA ASP A 345 -17.26 -8.57 21.90
C ASP A 345 -16.39 -9.17 23.00
N VAL A 346 -15.63 -8.31 23.69
CA VAL A 346 -14.64 -8.72 24.71
C VAL A 346 -15.30 -9.38 25.92
N LYS A 347 -16.49 -8.89 26.33
CA LYS A 347 -17.16 -9.36 27.53
C LYS A 347 -17.71 -10.77 27.38
N SER A 348 -18.30 -11.06 26.25
CA SER A 348 -18.88 -12.37 25.96
C SER A 348 -17.88 -13.33 25.32
N ASP A 349 -16.69 -12.88 24.94
CA ASP A 349 -15.72 -13.61 24.13
C ASP A 349 -16.34 -14.22 22.88
N THR A 350 -17.15 -13.42 22.16
CA THR A 350 -17.85 -13.88 20.95
C THR A 350 -17.29 -13.21 19.72
N MET A 351 -17.09 -14.00 18.66
CA MET A 351 -16.63 -13.58 17.35
C MET A 351 -17.74 -13.81 16.33
N THR A 352 -18.28 -12.74 15.75
CA THR A 352 -19.35 -12.80 14.75
C THR A 352 -18.87 -12.31 13.41
N LYS A 353 -19.01 -13.11 12.36
CA LYS A 353 -18.67 -12.72 11.00
C LYS A 353 -19.62 -11.65 10.48
N LEU A 354 -19.07 -10.54 9.98
CA LEU A 354 -19.82 -9.43 9.39
C LEU A 354 -19.94 -9.56 7.87
N ALA A 355 -18.82 -9.77 7.20
CA ALA A 355 -18.79 -9.92 5.74
C ALA A 355 -17.50 -10.58 5.28
N ASP A 356 -17.59 -11.40 4.22
CA ASP A 356 -16.44 -11.76 3.39
C ASP A 356 -16.15 -10.62 2.41
N LEU A 357 -14.86 -10.34 2.18
CA LEU A 357 -14.45 -9.38 1.16
C LEU A 357 -14.67 -9.91 -0.26
N ALA A 358 -14.51 -11.21 -0.45
CA ALA A 358 -14.71 -11.89 -1.72
C ALA A 358 -15.32 -13.28 -1.52
N PRO A 359 -16.64 -13.39 -1.22
CA PRO A 359 -17.30 -14.68 -0.95
C PRO A 359 -17.31 -15.64 -2.16
N TRP A 360 -17.00 -15.15 -3.34
CA TRP A 360 -16.86 -15.92 -4.58
C TRP A 360 -15.49 -16.57 -4.77
N ILE A 361 -14.49 -16.26 -3.94
CA ILE A 361 -13.15 -16.87 -3.97
C ILE A 361 -13.14 -18.11 -3.08
N ASP A 362 -12.81 -19.25 -3.68
CA ASP A 362 -12.50 -20.48 -2.96
C ASP A 362 -11.00 -20.54 -2.68
N GLU A 363 -10.62 -20.47 -1.40
CA GLU A 363 -9.21 -20.53 -0.94
C GLU A 363 -8.46 -21.76 -1.44
N GLN A 364 -9.18 -22.86 -1.72
CA GLN A 364 -8.56 -24.08 -2.22
C GLN A 364 -8.12 -23.98 -3.68
N GLN A 365 -8.63 -22.99 -4.39
CA GLN A 365 -8.28 -22.69 -5.78
C GLN A 365 -7.21 -21.59 -5.90
N MET A 366 -6.80 -21.00 -4.77
CA MET A 366 -5.78 -19.96 -4.72
C MET A 366 -4.39 -20.53 -4.47
N ALA A 367 -3.39 -19.88 -5.03
CA ALA A 367 -1.99 -20.23 -4.89
C ALA A 367 -1.42 -19.79 -3.53
N GLU A 368 -0.53 -20.61 -2.98
CA GLU A 368 0.20 -20.26 -1.76
C GLU A 368 1.36 -19.31 -2.08
N MET A 369 1.53 -18.26 -1.27
CA MET A 369 2.65 -17.33 -1.32
C MET A 369 3.76 -17.83 -0.37
N THR A 370 4.87 -18.28 -0.94
CA THR A 370 6.00 -18.82 -0.18
C THR A 370 7.08 -17.76 0.02
N PRO A 371 7.44 -17.40 1.27
CA PRO A 371 8.62 -16.59 1.53
C PRO A 371 9.89 -17.25 0.99
N VAL A 372 10.72 -16.48 0.30
CA VAL A 372 11.98 -16.95 -0.29
C VAL A 372 13.10 -15.94 -0.06
N THR A 373 14.32 -16.42 -0.09
CA THR A 373 15.52 -15.58 0.01
C THR A 373 16.52 -16.02 -1.05
N TYR A 374 17.16 -15.05 -1.69
CA TYR A 374 18.26 -15.30 -2.61
C TYR A 374 19.39 -14.30 -2.37
N THR A 375 20.56 -14.59 -2.89
CA THR A 375 21.74 -13.73 -2.77
C THR A 375 21.98 -13.00 -4.06
N SER A 376 22.06 -11.67 -4.00
CA SER A 376 22.45 -10.84 -5.13
C SER A 376 23.94 -11.04 -5.47
N ARG A 377 24.37 -10.70 -6.68
CA ARG A 377 25.74 -10.93 -7.21
C ARG A 377 26.85 -10.31 -6.36
N ASP A 378 26.55 -9.30 -5.58
CA ASP A 378 27.47 -8.63 -4.65
C ASP A 378 27.39 -9.17 -3.20
N GLY A 379 26.63 -10.26 -2.98
CA GLY A 379 26.53 -10.95 -1.70
C GLY A 379 25.41 -10.45 -0.78
N LEU A 380 24.60 -9.48 -1.23
CA LEU A 380 23.46 -8.99 -0.44
C LEU A 380 22.32 -10.01 -0.43
N GLU A 381 21.81 -10.33 0.76
CA GLU A 381 20.62 -11.17 0.92
C GLU A 381 19.35 -10.36 0.59
N ILE A 382 18.51 -10.91 -0.29
CA ILE A 382 17.25 -10.31 -0.74
C ILE A 382 16.11 -11.23 -0.32
N GLU A 383 15.20 -10.72 0.52
CA GLU A 383 13.94 -11.39 0.84
C GLU A 383 12.88 -11.10 -0.23
N GLY A 384 12.03 -12.08 -0.47
CA GLY A 384 10.94 -11.95 -1.43
C GLY A 384 9.88 -13.02 -1.22
N TYR A 385 8.97 -13.11 -2.18
CA TYR A 385 7.88 -14.05 -2.17
C TYR A 385 7.75 -14.71 -3.54
N LEU A 386 7.63 -16.03 -3.53
CA LEU A 386 7.39 -16.83 -4.73
C LEU A 386 6.00 -17.46 -4.64
N THR A 387 5.14 -17.09 -5.57
CA THR A 387 3.81 -17.69 -5.74
C THR A 387 3.82 -18.59 -6.95
N LEU A 388 3.58 -19.89 -6.73
CA LEU A 388 3.56 -20.91 -7.77
C LEU A 388 2.12 -21.31 -8.10
N PRO A 389 1.82 -21.71 -9.34
CA PRO A 389 0.52 -22.25 -9.69
C PRO A 389 0.05 -23.35 -8.74
N VAL A 390 -1.24 -23.43 -8.47
CA VAL A 390 -1.83 -24.43 -7.57
C VAL A 390 -1.35 -25.85 -7.93
N GLY A 391 -0.87 -26.58 -6.93
CA GLY A 391 -0.29 -27.93 -7.10
C GLY A 391 1.21 -27.94 -7.43
N LYS A 392 1.82 -26.77 -7.62
CA LYS A 392 3.27 -26.63 -7.73
C LYS A 392 3.87 -26.20 -6.38
N THR A 393 5.08 -26.67 -6.16
CA THR A 393 5.90 -26.37 -4.97
C THR A 393 7.35 -26.13 -5.42
N LEU A 394 8.19 -25.61 -4.54
CA LEU A 394 9.62 -25.44 -4.81
C LEU A 394 10.32 -26.74 -5.27
N HIS A 395 9.78 -27.91 -4.89
CA HIS A 395 10.38 -29.21 -5.23
C HIS A 395 9.94 -29.75 -6.61
N ASN A 396 8.74 -29.39 -7.07
CA ASN A 396 8.16 -29.94 -8.30
C ASN A 396 7.95 -28.92 -9.42
N ALA A 397 8.12 -27.62 -9.16
CA ALA A 397 8.07 -26.59 -10.17
C ALA A 397 9.28 -26.68 -11.11
N LYS A 398 9.04 -26.83 -12.42
CA LYS A 398 10.10 -26.91 -13.43
C LYS A 398 9.67 -26.25 -14.73
N ASN A 399 10.58 -25.46 -15.30
CA ASN A 399 10.42 -24.81 -16.61
C ASN A 399 9.07 -24.05 -16.76
N LEU A 400 8.66 -23.32 -15.72
CA LEU A 400 7.46 -22.52 -15.74
C LEU A 400 7.69 -21.19 -16.46
N PRO A 401 6.69 -20.64 -17.13
CA PRO A 401 6.71 -19.23 -17.47
C PRO A 401 6.65 -18.41 -16.18
N VAL A 402 7.40 -17.29 -16.14
CA VAL A 402 7.59 -16.47 -14.94
C VAL A 402 7.17 -15.04 -15.20
N VAL A 403 6.55 -14.42 -14.23
CA VAL A 403 6.39 -12.96 -14.15
C VAL A 403 7.16 -12.45 -12.94
N VAL A 404 8.11 -11.56 -13.18
CA VAL A 404 8.86 -10.85 -12.15
C VAL A 404 8.14 -9.56 -11.86
N ASN A 405 7.81 -9.33 -10.58
CA ASN A 405 6.93 -8.23 -10.17
C ASN A 405 7.62 -7.35 -9.11
N PRO A 406 8.49 -6.41 -9.51
CA PRO A 406 9.08 -5.43 -8.61
C PRO A 406 8.02 -4.44 -8.11
N HIS A 407 8.04 -4.17 -6.80
CA HIS A 407 7.10 -3.22 -6.18
C HIS A 407 7.42 -1.75 -6.52
N GLY A 408 6.42 -0.90 -6.35
CA GLY A 408 6.55 0.55 -6.44
C GLY A 408 7.25 1.18 -5.22
N GLY A 409 7.39 2.48 -5.23
CA GLY A 409 8.07 3.25 -4.18
C GLY A 409 9.25 4.04 -4.74
N PRO A 410 10.52 3.63 -4.63
CA PRO A 410 11.06 2.33 -4.18
C PRO A 410 11.08 2.13 -2.65
N TRP A 411 10.90 3.21 -1.89
CA TRP A 411 10.88 3.21 -0.41
C TRP A 411 9.54 2.68 0.11
N ALA A 412 9.28 1.44 -0.22
CA ALA A 412 8.14 0.61 0.16
C ALA A 412 8.63 -0.83 0.31
N ARG A 413 7.74 -1.78 0.46
CA ARG A 413 8.08 -3.20 0.44
C ARG A 413 6.89 -4.05 0.02
N ASP A 414 7.16 -5.24 -0.49
CA ASP A 414 6.19 -6.32 -0.54
C ASP A 414 6.08 -7.01 0.82
N SER A 415 4.89 -7.52 1.11
CA SER A 415 4.56 -8.27 2.32
C SER A 415 3.81 -9.55 1.96
N TRP A 416 3.87 -10.54 2.85
CA TRP A 416 3.12 -11.76 2.69
C TRP A 416 1.62 -11.50 2.85
N GLY A 417 0.79 -12.07 1.96
CA GLY A 417 -0.66 -11.96 2.02
C GLY A 417 -1.32 -12.11 0.66
N PHE A 418 -2.63 -11.94 0.61
CA PHE A 418 -3.39 -12.02 -0.64
C PHE A 418 -3.06 -10.84 -1.56
N ASN A 419 -2.65 -11.17 -2.77
CA ASN A 419 -2.44 -10.18 -3.83
C ASN A 419 -3.22 -10.62 -5.07
N PRO A 420 -4.25 -9.87 -5.52
CA PRO A 420 -5.10 -10.27 -6.64
C PRO A 420 -4.35 -10.40 -7.97
N GLU A 421 -3.34 -9.56 -8.23
CA GLU A 421 -2.51 -9.63 -9.43
C GLU A 421 -1.69 -10.92 -9.45
N VAL A 422 -1.05 -11.22 -8.34
CA VAL A 422 -0.23 -12.43 -8.17
C VAL A 422 -1.11 -13.68 -8.27
N GLN A 423 -2.30 -13.66 -7.68
CA GLN A 423 -3.25 -14.77 -7.77
C GLN A 423 -3.77 -14.98 -9.20
N LEU A 424 -4.11 -13.89 -9.93
CA LEU A 424 -4.46 -13.98 -11.34
C LEU A 424 -3.33 -14.65 -12.13
N LEU A 425 -2.10 -14.17 -12.00
CA LEU A 425 -0.96 -14.67 -12.76
C LEU A 425 -0.66 -16.13 -12.43
N ALA A 426 -0.70 -16.51 -11.15
CA ALA A 426 -0.52 -17.90 -10.73
C ALA A 426 -1.63 -18.82 -11.25
N ASN A 427 -2.88 -18.34 -11.30
CA ASN A 427 -4.02 -19.08 -11.88
C ASN A 427 -3.85 -19.28 -13.39
N ARG A 428 -3.15 -18.40 -14.09
CA ARG A 428 -2.78 -18.53 -15.51
C ARG A 428 -1.55 -19.39 -15.76
N GLY A 429 -1.02 -20.03 -14.70
CA GLY A 429 0.11 -20.96 -14.79
C GLY A 429 1.49 -20.31 -14.72
N TYR A 430 1.58 -19.04 -14.38
CA TYR A 430 2.84 -18.32 -14.19
C TYR A 430 3.37 -18.50 -12.78
N ALA A 431 4.67 -18.72 -12.62
CA ALA A 431 5.33 -18.46 -11.34
C ALA A 431 5.53 -16.94 -11.18
N VAL A 432 5.23 -16.38 -10.01
CA VAL A 432 5.37 -14.94 -9.75
C VAL A 432 6.40 -14.72 -8.68
N LEU A 433 7.45 -13.96 -8.99
CA LEU A 433 8.48 -13.55 -8.03
C LEU A 433 8.30 -12.06 -7.69
N GLN A 434 8.02 -11.81 -6.44
CA GLN A 434 8.09 -10.48 -5.81
C GLN A 434 9.36 -10.42 -4.96
N MET A 435 10.07 -9.28 -4.93
CA MET A 435 11.30 -9.16 -4.16
C MET A 435 11.40 -7.79 -3.49
N ASN A 436 11.95 -7.80 -2.29
CA ASN A 436 12.33 -6.59 -1.57
C ASN A 436 13.80 -6.26 -1.90
N PHE A 437 14.02 -5.69 -3.09
CA PHE A 437 15.34 -5.24 -3.57
C PHE A 437 15.90 -4.16 -2.62
N ARG A 438 17.24 -3.95 -2.66
CA ARG A 438 17.86 -2.88 -1.85
C ARG A 438 17.14 -1.55 -2.01
N GLY A 439 16.96 -0.82 -0.93
CA GLY A 439 16.12 0.38 -0.88
C GLY A 439 14.71 0.14 -0.37
N SER A 440 14.23 -1.11 -0.34
CA SER A 440 12.97 -1.46 0.30
C SER A 440 12.99 -1.13 1.79
N THR A 441 11.85 -0.65 2.33
CA THR A 441 11.73 -0.26 3.74
C THR A 441 11.50 -1.44 4.67
N GLY A 442 11.76 -1.23 5.96
CA GLY A 442 11.56 -2.23 7.00
C GLY A 442 12.75 -3.15 7.25
N PHE A 443 13.85 -2.97 6.52
CA PHE A 443 15.07 -3.78 6.63
C PHE A 443 16.26 -3.01 7.24
N GLY A 444 16.00 -1.85 7.80
CA GLY A 444 16.98 -0.98 8.42
C GLY A 444 17.58 0.07 7.48
N ARG A 445 18.23 1.04 8.11
CA ARG A 445 18.81 2.21 7.44
C ARG A 445 19.85 1.82 6.38
N LYS A 446 20.76 0.91 6.73
CA LYS A 446 21.82 0.47 5.80
C LYS A 446 21.26 -0.12 4.51
N PHE A 447 20.21 -0.94 4.61
CA PHE A 447 19.58 -1.55 3.45
C PHE A 447 18.90 -0.51 2.55
N THR A 448 18.38 0.57 3.13
CA THR A 448 17.78 1.68 2.40
C THR A 448 18.86 2.57 1.75
N GLU A 449 19.89 2.94 2.51
CA GLU A 449 20.92 3.89 2.05
C GLU A 449 21.81 3.37 0.92
N ILE A 450 22.10 2.06 0.87
CA ILE A 450 22.90 1.47 -0.22
C ILE A 450 22.22 1.58 -1.59
N ALA A 451 20.95 1.94 -1.63
CA ALA A 451 20.18 2.17 -2.85
C ALA A 451 20.22 3.63 -3.34
N TYR A 452 20.73 4.56 -2.53
CA TYR A 452 20.75 5.97 -2.93
C TYR A 452 21.69 6.21 -4.11
N GLY A 453 21.16 6.91 -5.13
CA GLY A 453 21.86 7.11 -6.40
C GLY A 453 22.09 5.82 -7.20
N LYS A 454 21.29 4.76 -6.95
CA LYS A 454 21.46 3.43 -7.58
C LYS A 454 20.25 2.99 -8.41
N TRP A 455 19.35 3.89 -8.72
CA TRP A 455 18.24 3.60 -9.63
C TRP A 455 18.77 3.09 -10.98
N GLY A 456 18.25 1.94 -11.45
CA GLY A 456 18.68 1.29 -12.69
C GLY A 456 20.04 0.57 -12.63
N GLN A 457 20.74 0.66 -11.51
CA GLN A 457 22.06 0.07 -11.29
C GLN A 457 21.96 -1.18 -10.41
N THR A 458 22.54 -1.15 -9.19
CA THR A 458 22.52 -2.31 -8.28
C THR A 458 21.11 -2.66 -7.79
N MET A 459 20.18 -1.69 -7.72
CA MET A 459 18.77 -1.98 -7.47
C MET A 459 18.16 -2.85 -8.58
N GLN A 460 18.51 -2.59 -9.84
CA GLN A 460 18.08 -3.42 -10.98
C GLN A 460 18.79 -4.77 -10.99
N ASP A 461 20.06 -4.82 -10.54
CA ASP A 461 20.81 -6.07 -10.42
C ASP A 461 20.12 -7.04 -9.45
N ASP A 462 19.59 -6.57 -8.31
CA ASP A 462 18.85 -7.40 -7.37
C ASP A 462 17.64 -8.10 -8.03
N ILE A 463 16.94 -7.37 -8.91
CA ILE A 463 15.79 -7.91 -9.67
C ILE A 463 16.27 -8.97 -10.68
N THR A 464 17.29 -8.66 -11.47
CA THR A 464 17.89 -9.57 -12.44
C THR A 464 18.44 -10.83 -11.76
N ASP A 465 19.06 -10.70 -10.58
CA ASP A 465 19.61 -11.83 -9.82
C ASP A 465 18.50 -12.74 -9.26
N GLY A 466 17.33 -12.18 -8.93
CA GLY A 466 16.14 -12.97 -8.61
C GLY A 466 15.65 -13.81 -9.79
N VAL A 467 15.71 -13.26 -11.01
CA VAL A 467 15.42 -14.02 -12.25
C VAL A 467 16.42 -15.15 -12.43
N ASN A 468 17.72 -14.85 -12.32
CA ASN A 468 18.78 -15.84 -12.45
C ASN A 468 18.66 -16.96 -11.42
N TRP A 469 18.32 -16.61 -10.17
CA TRP A 469 18.06 -17.58 -9.11
C TRP A 469 16.94 -18.57 -9.50
N LEU A 470 15.82 -18.09 -10.10
CA LEU A 470 14.74 -18.96 -10.57
C LEU A 470 15.19 -19.87 -11.73
N ILE A 471 16.04 -19.38 -12.63
CA ILE A 471 16.62 -20.16 -13.75
C ILE A 471 17.55 -21.24 -13.19
N GLU A 472 18.46 -20.89 -12.28
CA GLU A 472 19.40 -21.82 -11.65
C GLU A 472 18.69 -22.94 -10.85
N LYS A 473 17.57 -22.61 -10.19
CA LYS A 473 16.70 -23.59 -9.52
C LYS A 473 15.92 -24.48 -10.50
N GLY A 474 15.96 -24.18 -11.81
CA GLY A 474 15.20 -24.89 -12.83
C GLY A 474 13.68 -24.65 -12.75
N ILE A 475 13.24 -23.64 -11.97
CA ILE A 475 11.84 -23.25 -11.85
C ILE A 475 11.39 -22.52 -13.10
N ALA A 476 12.19 -21.54 -13.55
CA ALA A 476 11.90 -20.71 -14.71
C ALA A 476 12.30 -21.36 -16.03
N ASP A 477 11.47 -21.22 -17.06
CA ASP A 477 11.86 -21.38 -18.46
C ASP A 477 12.55 -20.07 -18.92
N PRO A 478 13.86 -20.08 -19.24
CA PRO A 478 14.58 -18.84 -19.58
C PRO A 478 14.01 -18.09 -20.79
N SER A 479 13.24 -18.77 -21.64
CA SER A 479 12.61 -18.17 -22.82
C SER A 479 11.23 -17.57 -22.55
N LYS A 480 10.71 -17.70 -21.32
CA LYS A 480 9.34 -17.31 -20.95
C LYS A 480 9.30 -16.50 -19.66
N ILE A 481 10.09 -15.45 -19.60
CA ILE A 481 10.17 -14.57 -18.45
C ILE A 481 9.61 -13.21 -18.86
N ALA A 482 8.63 -12.72 -18.11
CA ALA A 482 8.12 -11.35 -18.23
C ALA A 482 8.48 -10.53 -16.99
N ILE A 483 8.49 -9.22 -17.15
CA ILE A 483 8.58 -8.26 -16.05
C ILE A 483 7.37 -7.33 -16.07
N TYR A 484 6.79 -7.10 -14.89
CA TYR A 484 5.63 -6.23 -14.70
C TYR A 484 5.72 -5.49 -13.37
N GLY A 485 5.50 -4.21 -13.36
CA GLY A 485 5.42 -3.44 -12.13
C GLY A 485 4.74 -2.09 -12.31
N GLY A 486 4.33 -1.49 -11.17
CA GLY A 486 3.71 -0.18 -11.11
C GLY A 486 4.62 0.88 -10.51
N SER A 487 4.53 2.14 -10.98
CA SER A 487 5.28 3.27 -10.44
C SER A 487 6.80 3.07 -10.54
N TYR A 488 7.54 3.04 -9.44
CA TYR A 488 8.95 2.63 -9.47
C TYR A 488 9.11 1.21 -10.07
N GLY A 489 8.18 0.28 -9.78
CA GLY A 489 8.18 -1.04 -10.42
C GLY A 489 8.01 -0.97 -11.94
N GLY A 490 7.24 0.02 -12.44
CA GLY A 490 7.15 0.34 -13.87
C GLY A 490 8.48 0.85 -14.43
N TYR A 491 9.15 1.76 -13.71
CA TYR A 491 10.52 2.17 -14.04
C TYR A 491 11.47 0.97 -14.10
N ALA A 492 11.44 0.11 -13.07
CA ALA A 492 12.27 -1.09 -13.02
C ALA A 492 11.96 -2.06 -14.18
N THR A 493 10.70 -2.12 -14.61
CA THR A 493 10.27 -2.86 -15.78
C THR A 493 10.91 -2.30 -17.05
N LEU A 494 10.79 -0.99 -17.28
CA LEU A 494 11.36 -0.31 -18.44
C LEU A 494 12.90 -0.39 -18.45
N GLN A 495 13.51 -0.15 -17.30
CA GLN A 495 14.97 -0.23 -17.17
C GLN A 495 15.49 -1.66 -17.31
N GLY A 496 14.72 -2.66 -16.87
CA GLY A 496 15.04 -4.07 -17.04
C GLY A 496 15.19 -4.45 -18.52
N ILE A 497 14.24 -4.03 -19.36
CA ILE A 497 14.30 -4.32 -20.82
C ILE A 497 15.30 -3.46 -21.58
N VAL A 498 15.79 -2.36 -20.99
CA VAL A 498 16.92 -1.58 -21.52
C VAL A 498 18.24 -2.22 -21.15
N LYS A 499 18.40 -2.61 -19.88
CA LYS A 499 19.65 -3.14 -19.32
C LYS A 499 19.93 -4.56 -19.81
N ASP A 500 18.90 -5.41 -19.77
CA ASP A 500 18.96 -6.82 -20.12
C ASP A 500 17.96 -7.16 -21.27
N PRO A 501 18.21 -6.65 -22.51
CA PRO A 501 17.22 -6.65 -23.59
C PRO A 501 16.87 -8.05 -24.12
N ASP A 502 17.65 -9.06 -23.80
CA ASP A 502 17.44 -10.45 -24.23
C ASP A 502 16.88 -11.35 -23.08
N LEU A 503 16.71 -10.81 -21.87
CA LEU A 503 16.29 -11.57 -20.71
C LEU A 503 14.77 -11.77 -20.67
N TYR A 504 14.01 -10.76 -21.09
CA TYR A 504 12.56 -10.74 -20.96
C TYR A 504 11.85 -10.95 -22.28
N ALA A 505 10.93 -11.91 -22.33
CA ALA A 505 10.09 -12.19 -23.50
C ALA A 505 9.04 -11.10 -23.76
N CYS A 506 8.57 -10.42 -22.70
CA CYS A 506 7.68 -9.25 -22.77
C CYS A 506 7.68 -8.47 -21.45
N ALA A 507 7.13 -7.26 -21.48
CA ALA A 507 7.07 -6.37 -20.32
C ALA A 507 5.76 -5.59 -20.27
N VAL A 508 5.28 -5.30 -19.05
CA VAL A 508 4.12 -4.44 -18.82
C VAL A 508 4.51 -3.32 -17.85
N ASP A 509 4.50 -2.11 -18.36
CA ASP A 509 4.73 -0.89 -17.59
C ASP A 509 3.40 -0.27 -17.15
N TYR A 510 3.23 -0.12 -15.84
CA TYR A 510 2.06 0.51 -15.25
C TYR A 510 2.45 1.78 -14.49
N VAL A 511 2.02 2.94 -14.99
CA VAL A 511 2.27 4.28 -14.42
C VAL A 511 3.75 4.50 -14.05
N GLY A 512 4.68 4.02 -14.90
CA GLY A 512 6.11 3.99 -14.60
C GLY A 512 6.86 5.23 -15.06
N VAL A 513 7.96 5.53 -14.35
CA VAL A 513 8.92 6.59 -14.74
C VAL A 513 9.75 6.10 -15.91
N SER A 514 9.92 6.91 -16.96
CA SER A 514 10.72 6.57 -18.12
C SER A 514 11.94 7.47 -18.32
N ASN A 515 11.93 8.66 -17.70
CA ASN A 515 12.98 9.66 -17.84
C ASN A 515 13.20 10.36 -16.49
N LEU A 516 14.33 10.10 -15.86
CA LEU A 516 14.64 10.61 -14.52
C LEU A 516 14.73 12.14 -14.47
N PHE A 517 15.08 12.80 -15.58
CA PHE A 517 15.11 14.26 -15.66
C PHE A 517 13.69 14.85 -15.59
N SER A 518 12.79 14.39 -16.46
CA SER A 518 11.41 14.89 -16.49
C SER A 518 10.65 14.51 -15.23
N PHE A 519 10.87 13.33 -14.67
CA PHE A 519 10.31 12.94 -13.41
C PHE A 519 10.64 13.91 -12.28
N LEU A 520 11.95 14.24 -12.08
CA LEU A 520 12.39 15.18 -11.04
C LEU A 520 11.87 16.61 -11.28
N GLN A 521 11.57 16.99 -12.52
CA GLN A 521 10.99 18.30 -12.85
C GLN A 521 9.49 18.39 -12.62
N THR A 522 8.77 17.26 -12.73
CA THR A 522 7.30 17.21 -12.70
C THR A 522 6.71 16.66 -11.41
N ILE A 523 7.50 16.55 -10.35
CA ILE A 523 7.01 16.14 -9.03
C ILE A 523 5.90 17.08 -8.54
N PRO A 524 4.94 16.59 -7.75
CA PRO A 524 3.87 17.42 -7.20
C PRO A 524 4.42 18.62 -6.41
N PRO A 525 3.74 19.76 -6.41
CA PRO A 525 4.20 20.98 -5.71
C PRO A 525 4.56 20.73 -4.23
N TYR A 526 3.79 19.91 -3.54
CA TYR A 526 4.02 19.58 -2.13
C TYR A 526 5.20 18.62 -1.87
N TRP A 527 5.85 18.06 -2.92
CA TRP A 527 7.11 17.33 -2.82
C TRP A 527 8.34 18.23 -3.04
N LYS A 528 8.17 19.43 -3.58
CA LYS A 528 9.30 20.33 -3.87
C LYS A 528 10.20 20.65 -2.68
N PRO A 529 9.68 20.78 -1.42
CA PRO A 529 10.56 20.92 -0.26
C PRO A 529 11.54 19.76 -0.05
N MET A 530 11.24 18.57 -0.59
CA MET A 530 12.07 17.36 -0.52
C MET A 530 12.96 17.15 -1.74
N LEU A 531 13.03 18.12 -2.67
CA LEU A 531 13.70 17.92 -3.96
C LEU A 531 15.20 17.60 -3.79
N ASP A 532 15.89 18.25 -2.86
CA ASP A 532 17.31 17.98 -2.62
C ASP A 532 17.54 16.59 -2.01
N MET A 533 16.62 16.09 -1.17
CA MET A 533 16.61 14.69 -0.73
C MET A 533 16.44 13.74 -1.92
N MET A 534 15.53 14.06 -2.85
CA MET A 534 15.35 13.27 -4.08
C MET A 534 16.59 13.29 -4.94
N TYR A 535 17.32 14.39 -4.98
CA TYR A 535 18.61 14.46 -5.70
C TYR A 535 19.65 13.54 -5.07
N GLU A 536 19.70 13.40 -3.75
CA GLU A 536 20.57 12.41 -3.11
C GLU A 536 20.12 10.98 -3.38
N MET A 537 18.82 10.73 -3.32
CA MET A 537 18.25 9.39 -3.44
C MET A 537 18.20 8.87 -4.88
N VAL A 538 17.94 9.73 -5.84
CA VAL A 538 17.78 9.38 -7.27
C VAL A 538 18.99 9.79 -8.08
N GLY A 539 19.40 11.05 -7.95
CA GLY A 539 20.51 11.68 -8.67
C GLY A 539 20.23 13.17 -8.95
N ASN A 540 21.25 13.98 -8.94
CA ASN A 540 21.15 15.42 -9.22
C ASN A 540 21.27 15.67 -10.73
N PRO A 541 20.29 16.34 -11.37
CA PRO A 541 20.31 16.58 -12.83
C PRO A 541 21.54 17.32 -13.36
N GLU A 542 22.19 18.15 -12.54
CA GLU A 542 23.40 18.90 -12.94
C GLU A 542 24.67 18.09 -12.67
N LYS A 543 24.76 17.43 -11.49
CA LYS A 543 25.98 16.72 -11.07
C LYS A 543 26.06 15.31 -11.62
N ASP A 544 24.92 14.63 -11.73
CA ASP A 544 24.80 13.22 -12.08
C ASP A 544 24.16 13.01 -13.45
N ALA A 545 24.23 14.02 -14.35
CA ALA A 545 23.53 14.03 -15.63
C ALA A 545 23.83 12.81 -16.51
N GLN A 546 25.08 12.30 -16.53
CA GLN A 546 25.42 11.11 -17.28
C GLN A 546 24.75 9.87 -16.71
N MET A 547 24.82 9.66 -15.40
CA MET A 547 24.20 8.54 -14.69
C MET A 547 22.68 8.56 -14.90
N LEU A 548 22.02 9.71 -14.75
CA LEU A 548 20.59 9.86 -15.00
C LEU A 548 20.21 9.54 -16.45
N ARG A 549 21.02 9.98 -17.43
CA ARG A 549 20.81 9.68 -18.84
C ARG A 549 20.90 8.18 -19.12
N GLU A 550 21.95 7.52 -18.62
CA GLU A 550 22.18 6.09 -18.80
C GLU A 550 21.08 5.23 -18.18
N ASN A 551 20.43 5.73 -17.12
CA ASN A 551 19.37 5.04 -16.37
C ASN A 551 17.97 5.62 -16.64
N SER A 552 17.78 6.35 -17.73
CA SER A 552 16.47 6.82 -18.20
C SER A 552 16.03 5.99 -19.41
N PRO A 553 15.06 5.07 -19.24
CA PRO A 553 14.62 4.15 -20.29
C PRO A 553 14.24 4.84 -21.61
N ALA A 554 13.51 5.95 -21.55
CA ALA A 554 13.08 6.68 -22.74
C ALA A 554 14.26 7.27 -23.55
N LEU A 555 15.39 7.55 -22.88
CA LEU A 555 16.61 8.08 -23.51
C LEU A 555 17.52 6.95 -24.05
N ASN A 556 17.21 5.68 -23.75
CA ASN A 556 17.94 4.49 -24.17
C ASN A 556 17.01 3.47 -24.89
N ALA A 557 15.91 3.97 -25.44
CA ALA A 557 14.88 3.13 -26.08
C ALA A 557 15.41 2.32 -27.26
N GLU A 558 16.56 2.74 -27.87
CA GLU A 558 17.19 2.01 -28.97
C GLU A 558 17.70 0.62 -28.56
N ARG A 559 17.90 0.37 -27.29
CA ARG A 559 18.31 -0.94 -26.76
C ARG A 559 17.14 -1.91 -26.60
N ILE A 560 15.90 -1.41 -26.56
CA ILE A 560 14.71 -2.23 -26.29
C ILE A 560 14.37 -3.07 -27.53
N LYS A 561 14.27 -4.38 -27.31
CA LYS A 561 13.80 -5.39 -28.27
C LYS A 561 12.51 -6.04 -27.80
N THR A 562 12.24 -5.96 -26.51
CA THR A 562 11.16 -6.64 -25.79
C THR A 562 9.82 -6.02 -26.14
N PRO A 563 8.78 -6.82 -26.52
CA PRO A 563 7.41 -6.34 -26.62
C PRO A 563 6.93 -5.67 -25.33
N LEU A 564 6.26 -4.53 -25.45
CA LEU A 564 5.88 -3.69 -24.31
C LEU A 564 4.41 -3.29 -24.39
N LEU A 565 3.72 -3.41 -23.24
CA LEU A 565 2.43 -2.77 -22.97
C LEU A 565 2.67 -1.65 -21.96
N VAL A 566 2.22 -0.43 -22.26
CA VAL A 566 2.28 0.74 -21.37
C VAL A 566 0.86 1.12 -20.95
N VAL A 567 0.66 1.34 -19.64
CA VAL A 567 -0.66 1.66 -19.06
C VAL A 567 -0.54 2.87 -18.15
N GLN A 568 -1.40 3.88 -18.35
CA GLN A 568 -1.29 5.18 -17.67
C GLN A 568 -2.65 5.78 -17.31
N GLY A 569 -2.74 6.40 -16.13
CA GLY A 569 -3.82 7.31 -15.77
C GLY A 569 -3.52 8.73 -16.25
N ALA A 570 -4.47 9.39 -16.91
CA ALA A 570 -4.25 10.71 -17.50
C ALA A 570 -4.05 11.82 -16.46
N ASN A 571 -4.62 11.64 -15.27
CA ASN A 571 -4.59 12.64 -14.18
C ASN A 571 -3.53 12.31 -13.11
N ASP A 572 -2.57 11.46 -13.42
CA ASP A 572 -1.54 11.02 -12.47
C ASP A 572 -0.68 12.21 -11.99
N PRO A 573 -0.77 12.59 -10.69
CA PRO A 573 0.00 13.71 -10.16
C PRO A 573 1.41 13.34 -9.73
N ARG A 574 1.73 12.03 -9.60
CA ARG A 574 3.02 11.53 -9.10
C ARG A 574 3.97 11.20 -10.23
N VAL A 575 3.46 10.48 -11.24
CA VAL A 575 4.18 10.14 -12.47
C VAL A 575 3.39 10.70 -13.63
N ASN A 576 3.80 11.88 -14.08
CA ASN A 576 3.08 12.59 -15.13
C ASN A 576 2.95 11.73 -16.40
N ILE A 577 1.80 11.81 -17.07
CA ILE A 577 1.53 11.07 -18.31
C ILE A 577 2.62 11.24 -19.39
N ASN A 578 3.40 12.34 -19.35
CA ASN A 578 4.53 12.54 -20.24
C ASN A 578 5.62 11.47 -20.10
N GLU A 579 5.73 10.81 -18.95
CA GLU A 579 6.66 9.68 -18.77
C GLU A 579 6.29 8.55 -19.74
N SER A 580 5.03 8.14 -19.75
CA SER A 580 4.52 7.14 -20.70
C SER A 580 4.59 7.63 -22.15
N ASN A 581 4.21 8.88 -22.43
CA ASN A 581 4.23 9.44 -23.78
C ASN A 581 5.65 9.44 -24.36
N GLN A 582 6.67 9.87 -23.60
CA GLN A 582 8.07 9.87 -24.03
C GLN A 582 8.54 8.47 -24.43
N MET A 583 8.19 7.47 -23.62
CA MET A 583 8.58 6.08 -23.86
C MET A 583 7.93 5.53 -25.13
N VAL A 584 6.63 5.72 -25.27
CA VAL A 584 5.84 5.27 -26.43
C VAL A 584 6.34 5.96 -27.71
N ASP A 585 6.56 7.27 -27.66
CA ASP A 585 7.05 8.05 -28.81
C ASP A 585 8.47 7.63 -29.23
N ALA A 586 9.36 7.39 -28.26
CA ALA A 586 10.72 6.94 -28.54
C ALA A 586 10.75 5.59 -29.27
N LEU A 587 9.88 4.66 -28.89
CA LEU A 587 9.76 3.35 -29.56
C LEU A 587 9.08 3.45 -30.92
N ARG A 588 7.97 4.20 -31.04
CA ARG A 588 7.24 4.40 -32.31
C ARG A 588 8.09 5.07 -33.39
N LYS A 589 8.93 6.06 -33.03
CA LYS A 589 9.90 6.68 -33.94
C LYS A 589 10.87 5.68 -34.58
N ARG A 590 11.11 4.57 -33.92
CA ARG A 590 11.94 3.46 -34.41
C ARG A 590 11.14 2.39 -35.18
N GLY A 591 9.84 2.58 -35.35
CA GLY A 591 8.95 1.60 -35.97
C GLY A 591 8.62 0.41 -35.06
N VAL A 592 8.86 0.51 -33.74
CA VAL A 592 8.51 -0.53 -32.77
C VAL A 592 7.05 -0.36 -32.39
N HIS A 593 6.29 -1.46 -32.48
CA HIS A 593 4.91 -1.47 -32.01
C HIS A 593 4.87 -1.51 -30.48
N VAL A 594 4.09 -0.61 -29.88
CA VAL A 594 3.83 -0.52 -28.44
C VAL A 594 2.33 -0.46 -28.22
N ASP A 595 1.82 -1.40 -27.43
CA ASP A 595 0.45 -1.34 -26.93
C ASP A 595 0.38 -0.25 -25.85
N TYR A 596 -0.53 0.71 -25.98
CA TYR A 596 -0.64 1.85 -25.07
C TYR A 596 -2.08 2.09 -24.63
N MET A 597 -2.33 2.00 -23.32
CA MET A 597 -3.64 2.24 -22.71
C MET A 597 -3.57 3.48 -21.82
N VAL A 598 -4.49 4.42 -22.04
CA VAL A 598 -4.69 5.59 -21.18
C VAL A 598 -6.12 5.60 -20.66
N LYS A 599 -6.31 5.93 -19.39
CA LYS A 599 -7.62 6.14 -18.77
C LYS A 599 -7.75 7.57 -18.29
N ASP A 600 -8.69 8.32 -18.92
CA ASP A 600 -8.84 9.77 -18.72
C ASP A 600 -9.36 10.15 -17.33
N ASN A 601 -10.04 9.23 -16.65
CA ASN A 601 -10.64 9.40 -15.33
C ASN A 601 -9.86 8.68 -14.21
N GLU A 602 -8.57 8.41 -14.43
CA GLU A 602 -7.69 7.74 -13.46
C GLU A 602 -6.41 8.55 -13.22
N GLY A 603 -5.84 8.34 -12.03
CA GLY A 603 -4.58 8.94 -11.57
C GLY A 603 -3.47 7.92 -11.43
N HIS A 604 -2.75 7.96 -10.29
CA HIS A 604 -1.65 7.04 -9.97
C HIS A 604 -2.18 5.67 -9.53
N GLY A 605 -2.63 4.89 -10.50
CA GLY A 605 -3.34 3.61 -10.33
C GLY A 605 -4.83 3.71 -10.68
N PHE A 606 -5.41 2.57 -11.10
CA PHE A 606 -6.81 2.50 -11.51
C PHE A 606 -7.71 2.09 -10.34
N HIS A 607 -8.62 2.98 -9.96
CA HIS A 607 -9.58 2.76 -8.88
C HIS A 607 -10.96 2.34 -9.36
N ASN A 608 -11.37 2.79 -10.55
CA ASN A 608 -12.65 2.40 -11.12
C ASN A 608 -12.61 0.93 -11.59
N GLU A 609 -13.60 0.14 -11.19
CA GLU A 609 -13.62 -1.31 -11.43
C GLU A 609 -13.53 -1.64 -12.93
N GLU A 610 -14.26 -0.92 -13.78
CA GLU A 610 -14.25 -1.08 -15.23
C GLU A 610 -12.86 -0.86 -15.85
N ASN A 611 -12.12 0.14 -15.35
CA ASN A 611 -10.77 0.44 -15.81
C ASN A 611 -9.75 -0.62 -15.38
N ARG A 612 -9.92 -1.17 -14.15
CA ARG A 612 -9.12 -2.30 -13.69
C ARG A 612 -9.36 -3.53 -14.54
N PHE A 613 -10.61 -3.86 -14.85
CA PHE A 613 -10.95 -4.97 -15.74
C PHE A 613 -10.34 -4.81 -17.12
N ASP A 614 -10.39 -3.62 -17.70
CA ASP A 614 -9.78 -3.35 -19.01
C ASP A 614 -8.27 -3.56 -18.97
N PHE A 615 -7.60 -3.07 -17.92
CA PHE A 615 -6.16 -3.22 -17.75
C PHE A 615 -5.76 -4.69 -17.60
N TYR A 616 -6.35 -5.41 -16.64
CA TYR A 616 -5.94 -6.79 -16.38
C TYR A 616 -6.31 -7.73 -17.52
N ARG A 617 -7.40 -7.48 -18.23
CA ARG A 617 -7.74 -8.19 -19.47
C ARG A 617 -6.72 -7.95 -20.59
N ALA A 618 -6.25 -6.71 -20.73
CA ALA A 618 -5.19 -6.38 -21.68
C ALA A 618 -3.86 -7.06 -21.31
N MET A 619 -3.49 -7.03 -20.03
CA MET A 619 -2.28 -7.68 -19.50
C MET A 619 -2.34 -9.20 -19.70
N GLU A 620 -3.44 -9.84 -19.34
CA GLU A 620 -3.65 -11.28 -19.54
C GLU A 620 -3.50 -11.69 -20.99
N LYS A 621 -4.15 -10.96 -21.91
CA LYS A 621 -4.03 -11.19 -23.34
C LYS A 621 -2.60 -11.00 -23.85
N PHE A 622 -1.92 -9.98 -23.35
CA PHE A 622 -0.55 -9.66 -23.72
C PHE A 622 0.43 -10.76 -23.26
N PHE A 623 0.35 -11.20 -22.01
CA PHE A 623 1.16 -12.31 -21.51
C PHE A 623 0.82 -13.64 -22.19
N GLY A 624 -0.45 -13.93 -22.42
CA GLY A 624 -0.87 -15.12 -23.15
C GLY A 624 -0.26 -15.21 -24.55
N LYS A 625 -0.15 -14.08 -25.24
CA LYS A 625 0.49 -13.99 -26.56
C LYS A 625 2.01 -14.25 -26.50
N HIS A 626 2.70 -13.68 -25.52
CA HIS A 626 4.17 -13.66 -25.51
C HIS A 626 4.81 -14.77 -24.68
N LEU A 627 4.14 -15.22 -23.58
CA LEU A 627 4.65 -16.29 -22.72
C LEU A 627 4.10 -17.68 -23.07
N LYS A 628 3.12 -17.77 -24.01
CA LYS A 628 2.41 -19.00 -24.35
C LYS A 628 1.85 -19.72 -23.11
N GLY A 629 1.33 -18.94 -22.18
CA GLY A 629 0.61 -19.45 -21.02
C GLY A 629 -0.72 -20.11 -21.43
N VAL A 630 -1.44 -20.65 -20.46
CA VAL A 630 -2.80 -21.17 -20.67
C VAL A 630 -3.68 -20.00 -21.16
N ARG A 631 -4.28 -20.15 -22.34
CA ARG A 631 -5.26 -19.18 -22.85
C ARG A 631 -6.62 -19.54 -22.28
N PRO A 632 -7.46 -18.56 -21.87
CA PRO A 632 -8.87 -18.82 -21.69
C PRO A 632 -9.45 -19.35 -23.03
N GLU A 633 -9.99 -20.55 -23.04
CA GLU A 633 -10.85 -21.00 -24.12
C GLU A 633 -12.20 -20.28 -23.98
N GLY A 634 -12.39 -19.23 -24.75
CA GLY A 634 -13.68 -18.56 -24.87
C GLY A 634 -13.57 -17.05 -24.93
N ASP A 635 -13.29 -16.51 -26.12
CA ASP A 635 -13.69 -15.15 -26.49
C ASP A 635 -15.23 -15.03 -26.47
N ILE A 636 -15.84 -14.96 -25.31
CA ILE A 636 -17.19 -14.40 -25.19
C ILE A 636 -16.98 -12.92 -24.89
N VAL A 637 -16.69 -12.16 -25.93
CA VAL A 637 -16.90 -10.70 -25.91
C VAL A 637 -18.40 -10.49 -25.80
N PRO A 638 -18.92 -9.93 -24.71
CA PRO A 638 -20.35 -9.57 -24.67
C PRO A 638 -20.66 -8.65 -25.85
N GLU A 639 -21.77 -8.90 -26.53
CA GLU A 639 -22.21 -8.14 -27.72
C GLU A 639 -22.34 -6.62 -27.44
N SER A 640 -22.36 -6.19 -26.19
CA SER A 640 -22.40 -4.78 -25.75
C SER A 640 -21.11 -3.99 -25.98
N CYS A 641 -19.99 -4.63 -26.31
CA CYS A 641 -18.70 -3.96 -26.59
C CYS A 641 -18.36 -3.83 -28.07
N ARG A 642 -19.32 -4.12 -28.97
CA ARG A 642 -19.17 -3.93 -30.42
C ARG A 642 -19.86 -2.65 -30.90
N ARG A 643 -19.56 -1.52 -30.28
CA ARG A 643 -19.89 -0.22 -30.91
C ARG A 643 -18.84 0.82 -30.55
#